data_bb060752fd9cc465f5c47a1bcbd750af
#
_entry.id   bb060752fd9cc465f5c47a1bcbd750af
#
_cell.length_a   1.000
_cell.length_b   1.000
_cell.length_c   1.000
_cell.angle_alpha   90.00
_cell.angle_beta   90.00
_cell.angle_gamma   90.00
#
_symmetry.space_group_name_H-M   'P 1'
#
loop_
_entity.id
_entity.type
_entity.pdbx_description
1 polymer ?
#
loop_
_entity_poly.entity_id
_entity_poly.type
_entity_poly.pdbx_seq_one_letter_code
_entity_poly.pdbx_strand_id
1 'polypeptide(L)'
;MQIALNETVTPHIPVPATRGTDPTGNPATNPLSNYQIIRRNGAVVPFEPNKIAIAMMKAFLAVHGTQGAASASVRETVDQLTQAVIRALVRSRPGGGTFHIEDVQDQVELGLMRGGHHEIARAYVLYRERRTQERARQNVQEAPKAPVLHVLDGGQRVALDVNQLKGLIESACAGLGADVKPDPIVAETMRNLYDGVPMDEVYKASILAARTLIEKDPDYTYATARLLLHTIFKEVLARDIAPADMKDAYADYFPGFIKKGVDNELLDEKLLQFDLKRLGAALKAERDLKFDYLGLQTLYDRYFLHVRKTRIELPQAFFMRVAMGLALNEIDREARAIEFYEVLSSFDFMSSTPTLFNAGTLRSQLSSCYLTTVPDDLDGIYESIKENALLSKFAGGLGNDWTRVRALGSHIKGTNGESQGVVPFLKVVNDTAVAVNQGGKRKGAVCTYLETWHLDIEEFLELRKNTGDDRRRTHDMNTANWIPDLFMRRVMEKGEWTLFSPSNVPDLHDLFGADFEKAYVAYEEKARRGEIKPSKTVPAADLWRKMLTMLFETGHPWITFKDACNVRSPQQHAGVVHSSNLCTEITLNTSDEETAVCNLGSVNLLQHLKDGKVDQDKLKRTITTAMRMLDNVIDINYYAVKKA
;
A
#
# COMPACT_ATOMS: atom_id res chain seq x y z
N MET A 1 -18.22 -38.42 -38.86
CA MET A 1 -16.89 -38.67 -39.41
C MET A 1 -15.95 -38.87 -38.23
N GLN A 2 -15.73 -40.13 -37.85
CA GLN A 2 -14.87 -40.52 -36.76
C GLN A 2 -13.41 -40.43 -37.24
N ILE A 3 -12.63 -39.58 -36.62
CA ILE A 3 -11.18 -39.62 -36.75
C ILE A 3 -10.62 -40.12 -35.43
N ALA A 4 -10.22 -41.39 -35.44
CA ALA A 4 -9.45 -42.02 -34.38
C ALA A 4 -8.08 -41.34 -34.35
N LEU A 5 -7.76 -40.65 -33.23
CA LEU A 5 -6.43 -40.15 -32.95
C LEU A 5 -5.59 -41.29 -32.36
N ASN A 6 -4.80 -41.96 -33.21
CA ASN A 6 -3.76 -42.89 -32.80
C ASN A 6 -2.71 -42.10 -31.96
N GLU A 7 -2.38 -42.66 -30.82
CA GLU A 7 -1.21 -42.32 -30.02
C GLU A 7 0.04 -42.73 -30.81
N THR A 8 0.82 -41.77 -31.22
CA THR A 8 2.26 -41.79 -31.50
C THR A 8 2.62 -40.76 -32.59
N VAL A 9 2.86 -39.54 -32.18
CA VAL A 9 3.92 -38.66 -32.68
C VAL A 9 3.97 -37.47 -31.73
N THR A 10 4.89 -37.48 -30.80
CA THR A 10 5.31 -36.27 -30.05
C THR A 10 6.25 -35.48 -30.92
N PRO A 11 5.88 -34.26 -31.38
CA PRO A 11 6.86 -33.38 -31.98
C PRO A 11 7.78 -32.89 -30.88
N HIS A 12 9.07 -33.21 -30.98
CA HIS A 12 10.10 -32.54 -30.20
C HIS A 12 10.14 -31.07 -30.62
N ILE A 13 9.63 -30.18 -29.79
CA ILE A 13 9.84 -28.75 -29.92
C ILE A 13 11.14 -28.44 -29.18
N PRO A 14 12.19 -27.95 -29.84
CA PRO A 14 13.40 -27.55 -29.13
C PRO A 14 13.08 -26.29 -28.32
N VAL A 15 13.16 -26.42 -27.00
CA VAL A 15 13.14 -25.29 -26.09
C VAL A 15 14.49 -24.58 -26.22
N PRO A 16 14.56 -23.26 -26.42
CA PRO A 16 15.81 -22.54 -26.31
C PRO A 16 16.31 -22.68 -24.87
N ALA A 17 17.40 -23.38 -24.69
CA ALA A 17 18.09 -23.48 -23.41
C ALA A 17 18.72 -22.12 -23.09
N THR A 18 18.07 -21.32 -22.27
CA THR A 18 18.74 -20.24 -21.57
C THR A 18 19.55 -20.85 -20.42
N ARG A 19 20.73 -21.36 -20.72
CA ARG A 19 21.79 -21.58 -19.74
C ARG A 19 22.46 -20.22 -19.51
N GLY A 20 21.93 -19.44 -18.57
CA GLY A 20 22.65 -18.37 -17.92
C GLY A 20 23.30 -18.95 -16.66
N THR A 21 24.60 -18.97 -16.59
CA THR A 21 25.34 -19.17 -15.36
C THR A 21 25.47 -17.80 -14.68
N ASP A 22 25.15 -17.77 -13.36
CA ASP A 22 25.50 -16.65 -12.49
C ASP A 22 27.03 -16.46 -12.48
N PRO A 23 27.56 -15.22 -12.32
CA PRO A 23 29.00 -14.94 -12.25
C PRO A 23 29.75 -15.72 -11.14
N THR A 24 29.05 -16.42 -10.27
CA THR A 24 29.62 -17.26 -9.20
C THR A 24 29.70 -18.75 -9.51
N GLY A 25 29.30 -19.20 -10.72
CA GLY A 25 29.47 -20.58 -11.16
C GLY A 25 28.49 -21.60 -10.60
N ASN A 26 27.43 -21.20 -9.89
CA ASN A 26 26.37 -22.08 -9.42
C ASN A 26 25.26 -22.24 -10.48
N PRO A 27 24.65 -23.45 -10.64
CA PRO A 27 23.53 -23.62 -11.55
C PRO A 27 22.35 -22.75 -11.09
N ALA A 28 21.85 -21.87 -11.98
CA ALA A 28 20.70 -21.01 -11.71
C ALA A 28 19.50 -21.86 -11.28
N THR A 29 19.02 -21.69 -10.07
CA THR A 29 17.80 -22.30 -9.56
C THR A 29 16.63 -21.82 -10.42
N ASN A 30 15.88 -22.76 -11.01
CA ASN A 30 14.69 -22.45 -11.79
C ASN A 30 13.70 -21.67 -10.89
N PRO A 31 13.33 -20.43 -11.21
CA PRO A 31 12.46 -19.60 -10.36
C PRO A 31 11.07 -20.21 -10.14
N LEU A 32 10.71 -21.26 -10.88
CA LEU A 32 9.45 -21.96 -10.76
C LEU A 32 9.56 -23.30 -9.97
N SER A 33 10.73 -23.65 -9.45
CA SER A 33 10.95 -24.86 -8.66
C SER A 33 10.13 -24.92 -7.37
N ASN A 34 9.72 -23.76 -6.85
CA ASN A 34 8.92 -23.64 -5.62
C ASN A 34 7.41 -23.79 -5.87
N TYR A 35 6.99 -24.12 -7.11
CA TYR A 35 5.58 -24.27 -7.45
C TYR A 35 5.25 -25.72 -7.80
N GLN A 36 4.07 -26.18 -7.35
CA GLN A 36 3.58 -27.53 -7.56
C GLN A 36 2.13 -27.51 -8.06
N ILE A 37 1.69 -28.62 -8.65
CA ILE A 37 0.31 -28.82 -9.14
C ILE A 37 -0.33 -30.01 -8.43
N ILE A 38 -1.49 -29.79 -7.84
CA ILE A 38 -2.39 -30.85 -7.39
C ILE A 38 -3.19 -31.34 -8.62
N ARG A 39 -2.98 -32.57 -9.00
CA ARG A 39 -3.82 -33.22 -10.03
C ARG A 39 -5.19 -33.58 -9.44
N ARG A 40 -6.18 -33.82 -10.32
CA ARG A 40 -7.55 -34.22 -9.92
C ARG A 40 -7.64 -35.49 -9.06
N ASN A 41 -6.64 -36.35 -9.14
CA ASN A 41 -6.53 -37.56 -8.30
C ASN A 41 -5.78 -37.31 -6.97
N GLY A 42 -5.54 -36.05 -6.60
CA GLY A 42 -4.84 -35.67 -5.39
C GLY A 42 -3.30 -35.73 -5.45
N ALA A 43 -2.73 -36.29 -6.54
CA ALA A 43 -1.27 -36.38 -6.67
C ALA A 43 -0.64 -35.00 -6.89
N VAL A 44 0.41 -34.66 -6.13
CA VAL A 44 1.18 -33.45 -6.26
C VAL A 44 2.38 -33.69 -7.18
N VAL A 45 2.54 -32.82 -8.17
CA VAL A 45 3.62 -32.88 -9.15
C VAL A 45 4.26 -31.50 -9.33
N PRO A 46 5.53 -31.44 -9.75
CA PRO A 46 6.18 -30.16 -10.06
C PRO A 46 5.39 -29.38 -11.11
N PHE A 47 5.45 -28.03 -11.00
CA PHE A 47 4.85 -27.14 -11.99
C PHE A 47 5.68 -27.15 -13.27
N GLU A 48 5.08 -27.60 -14.36
CA GLU A 48 5.71 -27.70 -15.68
C GLU A 48 5.03 -26.73 -16.68
N PRO A 49 5.59 -25.53 -16.91
CA PRO A 49 5.02 -24.52 -17.82
C PRO A 49 4.74 -25.04 -19.23
N ASN A 50 5.55 -25.94 -19.72
CA ASN A 50 5.42 -26.49 -21.07
C ASN A 50 4.07 -27.23 -21.28
N LYS A 51 3.47 -27.77 -20.22
CA LYS A 51 2.15 -28.40 -20.31
C LYS A 51 1.04 -27.40 -20.63
N ILE A 52 1.19 -26.14 -20.22
CA ILE A 52 0.27 -25.04 -20.57
C ILE A 52 0.39 -24.74 -22.06
N ALA A 53 1.62 -24.58 -22.56
CA ALA A 53 1.86 -24.34 -23.97
C ALA A 53 1.29 -25.46 -24.86
N ILE A 54 1.49 -26.71 -24.47
CA ILE A 54 0.95 -27.88 -25.20
C ILE A 54 -0.59 -27.86 -25.21
N ALA A 55 -1.24 -27.52 -24.07
CA ALA A 55 -2.69 -27.45 -23.99
C ALA A 55 -3.26 -26.34 -24.87
N MET A 56 -2.65 -25.15 -24.87
CA MET A 56 -3.01 -24.05 -25.76
C MET A 56 -2.79 -24.42 -27.24
N MET A 57 -1.66 -25.00 -27.58
CA MET A 57 -1.37 -25.43 -28.94
C MET A 57 -2.42 -26.44 -29.46
N LYS A 58 -2.87 -27.38 -28.63
CA LYS A 58 -3.96 -28.31 -28.98
C LYS A 58 -5.28 -27.58 -29.25
N ALA A 59 -5.58 -26.51 -28.50
CA ALA A 59 -6.76 -25.70 -28.74
C ALA A 59 -6.67 -24.92 -30.08
N PHE A 60 -5.52 -24.37 -30.40
CA PHE A 60 -5.25 -23.75 -31.72
C PHE A 60 -5.37 -24.76 -32.86
N LEU A 61 -4.83 -25.97 -32.69
CA LEU A 61 -4.95 -27.06 -33.66
C LEU A 61 -6.41 -27.46 -33.93
N ALA A 62 -7.23 -27.48 -32.88
CA ALA A 62 -8.64 -27.85 -33.00
C ALA A 62 -9.46 -26.85 -33.81
N VAL A 63 -9.07 -25.56 -33.84
CA VAL A 63 -9.76 -24.49 -34.56
C VAL A 63 -9.16 -24.25 -35.95
N HIS A 64 -7.85 -24.20 -36.07
CA HIS A 64 -7.16 -23.80 -37.31
C HIS A 64 -6.61 -24.97 -38.14
N GLY A 65 -6.74 -26.20 -37.67
CA GLY A 65 -6.18 -27.39 -38.33
C GLY A 65 -4.65 -27.44 -38.30
N THR A 66 -4.07 -28.51 -38.84
CA THR A 66 -2.63 -28.79 -38.72
C THR A 66 -1.75 -27.79 -39.46
N GLN A 67 -2.18 -27.27 -40.62
CA GLN A 67 -1.42 -26.30 -41.38
C GLN A 67 -1.42 -24.89 -40.76
N GLY A 68 -2.55 -24.44 -40.25
CA GLY A 68 -2.69 -23.13 -39.58
C GLY A 68 -1.92 -23.04 -38.26
N ALA A 69 -1.98 -24.11 -37.47
CA ALA A 69 -1.32 -24.15 -36.16
C ALA A 69 0.21 -24.36 -36.22
N ALA A 70 0.76 -24.82 -37.36
CA ALA A 70 2.21 -24.97 -37.55
C ALA A 70 2.93 -23.67 -37.88
N SER A 71 2.21 -22.55 -38.05
CA SER A 71 2.81 -21.25 -38.37
C SER A 71 3.70 -20.70 -37.25
N ALA A 72 4.76 -19.97 -37.62
CA ALA A 72 5.64 -19.31 -36.64
C ALA A 72 4.85 -18.33 -35.74
N SER A 73 3.89 -17.62 -36.33
CA SER A 73 3.02 -16.66 -35.64
C SER A 73 2.17 -17.32 -34.53
N VAL A 74 1.62 -18.51 -34.78
CA VAL A 74 0.84 -19.23 -33.75
C VAL A 74 1.72 -19.70 -32.61
N ARG A 75 2.95 -20.15 -32.89
CA ARG A 75 3.91 -20.55 -31.84
C ARG A 75 4.28 -19.37 -30.96
N GLU A 76 4.58 -18.21 -31.56
CA GLU A 76 4.89 -17.00 -30.82
C GLU A 76 3.70 -16.54 -29.95
N THR A 77 2.49 -16.58 -30.50
CA THR A 77 1.25 -16.28 -29.75
C THR A 77 1.07 -17.22 -28.56
N VAL A 78 1.26 -18.52 -28.74
CA VAL A 78 1.16 -19.52 -27.67
C VAL A 78 2.21 -19.26 -26.58
N ASP A 79 3.43 -18.90 -26.97
CA ASP A 79 4.49 -18.56 -26.00
C ASP A 79 4.14 -17.32 -25.19
N GLN A 80 3.67 -16.24 -25.83
CA GLN A 80 3.25 -15.01 -25.16
C GLN A 80 2.09 -15.27 -24.19
N LEU A 81 1.08 -16.02 -24.60
CA LEU A 81 -0.06 -16.38 -23.76
C LEU A 81 0.36 -17.27 -22.58
N THR A 82 1.26 -18.24 -22.84
CA THR A 82 1.79 -19.11 -21.78
C THR A 82 2.52 -18.29 -20.72
N GLN A 83 3.36 -17.35 -21.12
CA GLN A 83 4.05 -16.45 -20.20
C GLN A 83 3.07 -15.55 -19.42
N ALA A 84 2.00 -15.10 -20.07
CA ALA A 84 0.96 -14.31 -19.39
C ALA A 84 0.24 -15.12 -18.30
N VAL A 85 -0.11 -16.39 -18.57
CA VAL A 85 -0.72 -17.30 -17.61
C VAL A 85 0.22 -17.59 -16.45
N ILE A 86 1.50 -17.88 -16.72
CA ILE A 86 2.51 -18.11 -15.69
C ILE A 86 2.63 -16.89 -14.78
N ARG A 87 2.72 -15.67 -15.34
CA ARG A 87 2.77 -14.44 -14.55
C ARG A 87 1.52 -14.24 -13.69
N ALA A 88 0.34 -14.60 -14.18
CA ALA A 88 -0.91 -14.50 -13.42
C ALA A 88 -0.93 -15.48 -12.23
N LEU A 89 -0.51 -16.74 -12.46
CA LEU A 89 -0.39 -17.77 -11.41
C LEU A 89 0.62 -17.36 -10.33
N VAL A 90 1.84 -16.96 -10.74
CA VAL A 90 2.91 -16.54 -9.82
C VAL A 90 2.50 -15.31 -9.00
N ARG A 91 1.79 -14.36 -9.60
CA ARG A 91 1.27 -13.18 -8.90
C ARG A 91 0.25 -13.52 -7.82
N SER A 92 -0.54 -14.58 -8.02
CA SER A 92 -1.51 -15.02 -7.02
C SER A 92 -0.87 -15.66 -5.79
N ARG A 93 0.38 -16.15 -5.90
CA ARG A 93 1.14 -16.82 -4.82
C ARG A 93 2.61 -16.39 -4.83
N PRO A 94 2.94 -15.16 -4.41
CA PRO A 94 4.31 -14.69 -4.34
C PRO A 94 5.15 -15.56 -3.40
N GLY A 95 6.29 -16.09 -3.91
CA GLY A 95 7.21 -16.90 -3.11
C GLY A 95 7.06 -18.43 -3.23
N GLY A 96 6.08 -18.92 -3.98
CA GLY A 96 5.87 -20.36 -4.20
C GLY A 96 4.54 -20.86 -3.68
N GLY A 97 4.25 -22.14 -3.92
CA GLY A 97 3.04 -22.81 -3.44
C GLY A 97 2.46 -23.82 -4.43
N THR A 98 1.28 -24.33 -4.10
CA THR A 98 0.63 -25.39 -4.87
C THR A 98 -0.65 -24.86 -5.52
N PHE A 99 -0.84 -25.12 -6.82
CA PHE A 99 -2.06 -24.80 -7.56
C PHE A 99 -2.88 -26.07 -7.81
N HIS A 100 -4.18 -25.97 -7.76
CA HIS A 100 -5.02 -27.03 -8.31
C HIS A 100 -5.00 -26.99 -9.83
N ILE A 101 -5.07 -28.15 -10.50
CA ILE A 101 -5.04 -28.22 -11.98
C ILE A 101 -6.19 -27.42 -12.61
N GLU A 102 -7.34 -27.30 -11.93
CA GLU A 102 -8.47 -26.51 -12.41
C GLU A 102 -8.13 -25.02 -12.43
N ASP A 103 -7.46 -24.48 -11.40
CA ASP A 103 -7.06 -23.08 -11.35
C ASP A 103 -6.12 -22.72 -12.49
N VAL A 104 -5.21 -23.65 -12.85
CA VAL A 104 -4.32 -23.48 -14.01
C VAL A 104 -5.14 -23.46 -15.31
N GLN A 105 -6.15 -24.33 -15.42
CA GLN A 105 -6.99 -24.38 -16.61
C GLN A 105 -7.87 -23.13 -16.76
N ASP A 106 -8.37 -22.60 -15.66
CA ASP A 106 -9.15 -21.36 -15.65
C ASP A 106 -8.28 -20.16 -16.07
N GLN A 107 -7.03 -20.11 -15.62
CA GLN A 107 -6.08 -19.08 -16.07
C GLN A 107 -5.70 -19.23 -17.56
N VAL A 108 -5.67 -20.44 -18.09
CA VAL A 108 -5.48 -20.67 -19.54
C VAL A 108 -6.66 -20.13 -20.33
N GLU A 109 -7.88 -20.39 -19.90
CA GLU A 109 -9.11 -19.87 -20.51
C GLU A 109 -9.14 -18.35 -20.50
N LEU A 110 -8.90 -17.74 -19.33
CA LEU A 110 -8.83 -16.29 -19.18
C LEU A 110 -7.71 -15.68 -20.05
N GLY A 111 -6.57 -16.34 -20.16
CA GLY A 111 -5.46 -15.91 -21.01
C GLY A 111 -5.83 -15.88 -22.49
N LEU A 112 -6.51 -16.91 -22.98
CA LEU A 112 -7.03 -16.98 -24.35
C LEU A 112 -8.09 -15.90 -24.61
N MET A 113 -9.03 -15.70 -23.68
CA MET A 113 -10.06 -14.67 -23.79
C MET A 113 -9.47 -13.26 -23.86
N ARG A 114 -8.56 -12.93 -22.94
CA ARG A 114 -7.88 -11.61 -22.87
C ARG A 114 -6.96 -11.35 -24.06
N GLY A 115 -6.39 -12.40 -24.64
CA GLY A 115 -5.61 -12.32 -25.87
C GLY A 115 -6.45 -12.13 -27.14
N GLY A 116 -7.78 -12.04 -27.04
CA GLY A 116 -8.67 -11.89 -28.19
C GLY A 116 -8.95 -13.20 -28.95
N HIS A 117 -8.50 -14.36 -28.45
CA HIS A 117 -8.66 -15.66 -29.11
C HIS A 117 -9.95 -16.37 -28.68
N HIS A 118 -11.11 -15.73 -28.84
CA HIS A 118 -12.40 -16.18 -28.29
C HIS A 118 -12.85 -17.54 -28.84
N GLU A 119 -12.62 -17.81 -30.13
CA GLU A 119 -12.99 -19.12 -30.72
C GLU A 119 -12.14 -20.26 -30.14
N ILE A 120 -10.86 -19.99 -29.91
CA ILE A 120 -9.93 -20.97 -29.33
C ILE A 120 -10.24 -21.19 -27.86
N ALA A 121 -10.57 -20.12 -27.09
CA ALA A 121 -11.04 -20.22 -25.73
C ALA A 121 -12.31 -21.09 -25.63
N ARG A 122 -13.29 -20.86 -26.52
CA ARG A 122 -14.51 -21.64 -26.62
C ARG A 122 -14.22 -23.14 -26.92
N ALA A 123 -13.35 -23.41 -27.87
CA ALA A 123 -12.95 -24.78 -28.19
C ALA A 123 -12.26 -25.48 -27.00
N TYR A 124 -11.44 -24.76 -26.25
CA TYR A 124 -10.77 -25.23 -25.04
C TYR A 124 -11.77 -25.58 -23.93
N VAL A 125 -12.75 -24.73 -23.67
CA VAL A 125 -13.82 -24.95 -22.68
C VAL A 125 -14.66 -26.17 -23.05
N LEU A 126 -15.13 -26.27 -24.30
CA LEU A 126 -15.92 -27.40 -24.78
C LEU A 126 -15.16 -28.73 -24.70
N TYR A 127 -13.84 -28.72 -24.94
CA TYR A 127 -12.99 -29.89 -24.76
C TYR A 127 -12.89 -30.29 -23.28
N ARG A 128 -12.68 -29.34 -22.36
CA ARG A 128 -12.68 -29.55 -20.90
C ARG A 128 -13.98 -30.21 -20.44
N GLU A 129 -15.12 -29.62 -20.84
CA GLU A 129 -16.46 -30.07 -20.47
C GLU A 129 -16.69 -31.51 -20.94
N ARG A 130 -16.40 -31.81 -22.19
CA ARG A 130 -16.53 -33.15 -22.76
C ARG A 130 -15.68 -34.19 -22.01
N ARG A 131 -14.44 -33.85 -21.71
CA ARG A 131 -13.54 -34.71 -20.93
C ARG A 131 -14.01 -34.91 -19.48
N THR A 132 -14.66 -33.92 -18.91
CA THR A 132 -15.24 -34.01 -17.56
C THR A 132 -16.47 -34.94 -17.55
N GLN A 133 -17.32 -34.80 -18.55
CA GLN A 133 -18.50 -35.69 -18.72
C GLN A 133 -18.09 -37.15 -19.02
N GLU A 134 -17.08 -37.38 -19.87
CA GLU A 134 -16.56 -38.72 -20.16
C GLU A 134 -16.04 -39.41 -18.89
N ARG A 135 -15.32 -38.67 -18.04
CA ARG A 135 -14.81 -39.19 -16.76
C ARG A 135 -15.91 -39.41 -15.74
N ALA A 136 -16.91 -38.51 -15.66
CA ALA A 136 -18.07 -38.73 -14.80
C ALA A 136 -18.84 -40.01 -15.16
N ARG A 137 -18.93 -40.34 -16.45
CA ARG A 137 -19.55 -41.60 -16.92
C ARG A 137 -18.71 -42.85 -16.60
N GLN A 138 -17.39 -42.74 -16.54
CA GLN A 138 -16.48 -43.82 -16.17
C GLN A 138 -16.41 -44.09 -14.66
N ASN A 139 -16.67 -43.08 -13.82
CA ASN A 139 -16.60 -43.14 -12.35
C ASN A 139 -17.91 -43.56 -11.66
N VAL A 140 -18.94 -44.00 -12.39
CA VAL A 140 -20.21 -44.49 -11.79
C VAL A 140 -20.11 -45.93 -11.22
N GLN A 141 -18.97 -46.59 -11.40
CA GLN A 141 -18.69 -47.87 -10.74
C GLN A 141 -17.62 -47.70 -9.67
N GLU A 142 -18.01 -47.85 -8.41
CA GLU A 142 -17.24 -47.76 -7.18
C GLU A 142 -17.03 -46.35 -6.64
N ALA A 143 -17.85 -45.98 -5.63
CA ALA A 143 -17.51 -44.90 -4.72
C ALA A 143 -16.40 -45.37 -3.76
N PRO A 144 -15.13 -44.97 -3.94
CA PRO A 144 -14.10 -45.20 -2.94
C PRO A 144 -14.44 -44.37 -1.71
N LYS A 145 -14.31 -44.94 -0.51
CA LYS A 145 -14.21 -44.16 0.73
C LYS A 145 -13.20 -43.02 0.47
N ALA A 146 -13.60 -41.78 0.71
CA ALA A 146 -12.72 -40.63 0.53
C ALA A 146 -11.38 -40.91 1.25
N PRO A 147 -10.23 -40.81 0.57
CA PRO A 147 -8.94 -41.07 1.20
C PRO A 147 -8.77 -40.14 2.40
N VAL A 148 -8.40 -40.71 3.55
CA VAL A 148 -8.09 -39.94 4.75
C VAL A 148 -6.89 -39.04 4.41
N LEU A 149 -7.11 -37.74 4.32
CA LEU A 149 -6.06 -36.76 4.13
C LEU A 149 -5.22 -36.65 5.41
N HIS A 150 -3.90 -36.71 5.27
CA HIS A 150 -2.98 -36.45 6.38
C HIS A 150 -2.35 -35.07 6.20
N VAL A 151 -2.06 -34.45 7.31
CA VAL A 151 -1.38 -33.13 7.38
C VAL A 151 -0.11 -33.25 8.20
N LEU A 152 0.81 -32.31 7.99
CA LEU A 152 2.00 -32.15 8.83
C LEU A 152 1.71 -31.08 9.87
N ASP A 153 1.57 -31.48 11.14
CA ASP A 153 1.39 -30.60 12.28
C ASP A 153 2.56 -30.77 13.24
N GLY A 154 3.29 -29.69 13.53
CA GLY A 154 4.52 -29.73 14.36
C GLY A 154 5.58 -30.73 13.85
N GLY A 155 5.60 -31.03 12.54
CA GLY A 155 6.50 -32.00 11.92
C GLY A 155 6.00 -33.46 12.00
N GLN A 156 4.86 -33.71 12.62
CA GLN A 156 4.23 -35.04 12.69
C GLN A 156 3.14 -35.18 11.64
N ARG A 157 3.06 -36.35 11.02
CA ARG A 157 1.99 -36.66 10.06
C ARG A 157 0.77 -37.21 10.81
N VAL A 158 -0.29 -36.39 10.84
CA VAL A 158 -1.56 -36.72 11.51
C VAL A 158 -2.73 -36.71 10.52
N ALA A 159 -3.78 -37.48 10.79
CA ALA A 159 -4.98 -37.38 9.98
C ALA A 159 -5.64 -36.02 10.13
N LEU A 160 -6.04 -35.38 9.03
CA LEU A 160 -6.78 -34.10 9.07
C LEU A 160 -8.17 -34.36 9.69
N ASP A 161 -8.44 -33.67 10.78
CA ASP A 161 -9.79 -33.60 11.34
C ASP A 161 -10.66 -32.65 10.52
N VAL A 162 -11.38 -33.21 9.55
CA VAL A 162 -12.28 -32.43 8.67
C VAL A 162 -13.44 -31.84 9.46
N ASN A 163 -13.88 -32.45 10.56
CA ASN A 163 -14.96 -31.91 11.38
C ASN A 163 -14.50 -30.70 12.18
N GLN A 164 -13.28 -30.72 12.70
CA GLN A 164 -12.69 -29.58 13.37
C GLN A 164 -12.52 -28.40 12.39
N LEU A 165 -12.00 -28.66 11.18
CA LEU A 165 -11.88 -27.65 10.13
C LEU A 165 -13.24 -27.07 9.73
N LYS A 166 -14.25 -27.93 9.56
CA LYS A 166 -15.63 -27.50 9.27
C LYS A 166 -16.20 -26.65 10.41
N GLY A 167 -16.03 -27.06 11.66
CA GLY A 167 -16.45 -26.29 12.83
C GLY A 167 -15.80 -24.92 12.94
N LEU A 168 -14.50 -24.80 12.58
CA LEU A 168 -13.80 -23.51 12.50
C LEU A 168 -14.44 -22.60 11.44
N ILE A 169 -14.70 -23.12 10.24
CA ILE A 169 -15.32 -22.35 9.15
C ILE A 169 -16.77 -21.95 9.49
N GLU A 170 -17.54 -22.85 10.09
CA GLU A 170 -18.90 -22.58 10.58
C GLU A 170 -18.89 -21.46 11.64
N SER A 171 -17.96 -21.51 12.59
CA SER A 171 -17.78 -20.47 13.61
C SER A 171 -17.41 -19.12 12.98
N ALA A 172 -16.58 -19.12 11.94
CA ALA A 172 -16.21 -17.89 11.22
C ALA A 172 -17.41 -17.25 10.49
N CYS A 173 -18.34 -18.06 10.00
CA CYS A 173 -19.56 -17.59 9.32
C CYS A 173 -20.69 -17.24 10.29
N ALA A 174 -20.61 -17.62 11.58
CA ALA A 174 -21.69 -17.47 12.53
C ALA A 174 -22.10 -16.00 12.74
N GLY A 175 -23.43 -15.75 12.71
CA GLY A 175 -23.98 -14.39 12.94
C GLY A 175 -23.78 -13.40 11.79
N LEU A 176 -23.31 -13.84 10.63
CA LEU A 176 -23.24 -13.06 9.39
C LEU A 176 -24.54 -13.23 8.58
N GLY A 177 -24.66 -12.51 7.47
CA GLY A 177 -25.82 -12.55 6.60
C GLY A 177 -26.24 -13.96 6.16
N ALA A 178 -27.53 -14.14 5.84
CA ALA A 178 -28.12 -15.45 5.50
C ALA A 178 -27.48 -16.10 4.26
N ASP A 179 -26.82 -15.32 3.43
CA ASP A 179 -26.16 -15.78 2.19
C ASP A 179 -24.70 -16.21 2.42
N VAL A 180 -24.12 -15.93 3.59
CA VAL A 180 -22.80 -16.40 3.99
C VAL A 180 -22.87 -17.84 4.46
N LYS A 181 -22.48 -18.77 3.59
CA LYS A 181 -22.54 -20.22 3.84
C LYS A 181 -21.15 -20.80 4.09
N PRO A 182 -20.95 -21.68 5.07
CA PRO A 182 -19.67 -22.37 5.30
C PRO A 182 -19.36 -23.43 4.23
N ASP A 183 -20.35 -24.12 3.68
CA ASP A 183 -20.16 -25.24 2.78
C ASP A 183 -19.32 -24.92 1.51
N PRO A 184 -19.51 -23.78 0.82
CA PRO A 184 -18.65 -23.40 -0.30
C PRO A 184 -17.18 -23.19 0.10
N ILE A 185 -16.93 -22.65 1.30
CA ILE A 185 -15.57 -22.47 1.81
C ILE A 185 -14.95 -23.82 2.10
N VAL A 186 -15.66 -24.73 2.77
CA VAL A 186 -15.19 -26.10 3.07
C VAL A 186 -14.87 -26.85 1.79
N ALA A 187 -15.80 -26.83 0.82
CA ALA A 187 -15.61 -27.54 -0.46
C ALA A 187 -14.39 -27.02 -1.23
N GLU A 188 -14.22 -25.72 -1.31
CA GLU A 188 -13.08 -25.10 -2.00
C GLU A 188 -11.78 -25.32 -1.24
N THR A 189 -11.79 -25.27 0.09
CA THR A 189 -10.63 -25.60 0.93
C THR A 189 -10.18 -27.03 0.67
N MET A 190 -11.09 -28.01 0.80
CA MET A 190 -10.79 -29.43 0.59
C MET A 190 -10.28 -29.71 -0.83
N ARG A 191 -10.80 -29.01 -1.84
CA ARG A 191 -10.33 -29.11 -3.23
C ARG A 191 -8.86 -28.71 -3.39
N ASN A 192 -8.38 -27.79 -2.57
CA ASN A 192 -7.02 -27.25 -2.65
C ASN A 192 -6.01 -27.97 -1.73
N LEU A 193 -6.45 -28.99 -0.98
CA LEU A 193 -5.56 -29.77 -0.12
C LEU A 193 -4.99 -31.01 -0.83
N TYR A 194 -3.85 -31.46 -0.36
CA TYR A 194 -3.17 -32.68 -0.77
C TYR A 194 -2.65 -33.46 0.45
N ASP A 195 -2.42 -34.74 0.31
CA ASP A 195 -1.91 -35.56 1.41
C ASP A 195 -0.50 -35.18 1.82
N GLY A 196 -0.28 -34.91 3.12
CA GLY A 196 0.97 -34.42 3.67
C GLY A 196 1.12 -32.87 3.62
N VAL A 197 0.03 -32.12 3.36
CA VAL A 197 0.06 -30.64 3.41
C VAL A 197 0.37 -30.15 4.83
N PRO A 198 1.21 -29.11 5.00
CA PRO A 198 1.40 -28.48 6.31
C PRO A 198 0.09 -27.90 6.86
N MET A 199 -0.14 -27.98 8.18
CA MET A 199 -1.37 -27.50 8.80
C MET A 199 -1.59 -26.00 8.58
N ASP A 200 -0.52 -25.21 8.56
CA ASP A 200 -0.59 -23.77 8.24
C ASP A 200 -1.12 -23.50 6.82
N GLU A 201 -0.80 -24.37 5.86
CA GLU A 201 -1.33 -24.26 4.50
C GLU A 201 -2.82 -24.62 4.43
N VAL A 202 -3.32 -25.49 5.32
CA VAL A 202 -4.77 -25.77 5.44
C VAL A 202 -5.52 -24.50 5.84
N TYR A 203 -5.02 -23.77 6.85
CA TYR A 203 -5.64 -22.51 7.27
C TYR A 203 -5.56 -21.44 6.18
N LYS A 204 -4.42 -21.31 5.50
CA LYS A 204 -4.28 -20.39 4.36
C LYS A 204 -5.24 -20.74 3.23
N ALA A 205 -5.43 -22.02 2.92
CA ALA A 205 -6.38 -22.46 1.90
C ALA A 205 -7.82 -22.06 2.28
N SER A 206 -8.19 -22.14 3.56
CA SER A 206 -9.51 -21.71 4.04
C SER A 206 -9.71 -20.21 3.92
N ILE A 207 -8.70 -19.41 4.26
CA ILE A 207 -8.72 -17.94 4.10
C ILE A 207 -8.86 -17.58 2.62
N LEU A 208 -8.09 -18.23 1.74
CA LEU A 208 -8.14 -17.96 0.29
C LEU A 208 -9.50 -18.39 -0.30
N ALA A 209 -10.06 -19.52 0.13
CA ALA A 209 -11.38 -19.98 -0.29
C ALA A 209 -12.48 -18.97 0.10
N ALA A 210 -12.49 -18.52 1.35
CA ALA A 210 -13.45 -17.52 1.83
C ALA A 210 -13.31 -16.18 1.08
N ARG A 211 -12.06 -15.75 0.84
CA ARG A 211 -11.76 -14.51 0.13
C ARG A 211 -12.33 -14.45 -1.28
N THR A 212 -12.34 -15.58 -2.01
CA THR A 212 -12.91 -15.62 -3.38
C THR A 212 -14.41 -15.39 -3.41
N LEU A 213 -15.08 -15.56 -2.26
CA LEU A 213 -16.53 -15.39 -2.15
C LEU A 213 -16.95 -13.95 -1.80
N ILE A 214 -16.01 -13.06 -1.47
CA ILE A 214 -16.30 -11.63 -1.17
C ILE A 214 -16.96 -10.94 -2.38
N GLU A 215 -16.63 -11.33 -3.60
CA GLU A 215 -17.26 -10.80 -4.82
C GLU A 215 -18.73 -11.25 -4.97
N LYS A 216 -19.13 -12.35 -4.31
CA LYS A 216 -20.51 -12.86 -4.34
C LYS A 216 -21.38 -12.21 -3.27
N ASP A 217 -20.83 -12.10 -2.05
CA ASP A 217 -21.46 -11.44 -0.93
C ASP A 217 -20.38 -10.74 -0.08
N PRO A 218 -20.45 -9.40 0.12
CA PRO A 218 -19.46 -8.63 0.88
C PRO A 218 -19.24 -9.12 2.30
N ASP A 219 -20.22 -9.74 2.95
CA ASP A 219 -20.12 -10.22 4.32
C ASP A 219 -19.11 -11.37 4.49
N TYR A 220 -18.73 -12.05 3.39
CA TYR A 220 -17.60 -12.99 3.43
C TYR A 220 -16.28 -12.33 3.83
N THR A 221 -16.16 -10.98 3.77
CA THR A 221 -14.97 -10.28 4.28
C THR A 221 -14.78 -10.53 5.77
N TYR A 222 -15.89 -10.57 6.56
CA TYR A 222 -15.83 -10.85 7.99
C TYR A 222 -15.52 -12.32 8.29
N ALA A 223 -16.09 -13.25 7.54
CA ALA A 223 -15.74 -14.67 7.66
C ALA A 223 -14.25 -14.91 7.37
N THR A 224 -13.72 -14.28 6.31
CA THR A 224 -12.31 -14.33 5.93
C THR A 224 -11.41 -13.72 7.02
N ALA A 225 -11.82 -12.57 7.60
CA ALA A 225 -11.10 -11.93 8.71
C ALA A 225 -11.04 -12.85 9.95
N ARG A 226 -12.13 -13.53 10.29
CA ARG A 226 -12.19 -14.43 11.46
C ARG A 226 -11.32 -15.68 11.26
N LEU A 227 -11.21 -16.19 10.04
CA LEU A 227 -10.27 -17.27 9.70
C LEU A 227 -8.81 -16.80 9.81
N LEU A 228 -8.51 -15.57 9.34
CA LEU A 228 -7.19 -14.97 9.53
C LEU A 228 -6.90 -14.75 11.02
N LEU A 229 -7.86 -14.27 11.79
CA LEU A 229 -7.73 -14.02 13.22
C LEU A 229 -7.35 -15.31 13.97
N HIS A 230 -7.95 -16.46 13.62
CA HIS A 230 -7.57 -17.75 14.17
C HIS A 230 -6.08 -18.07 13.95
N THR A 231 -5.54 -17.80 12.75
CA THR A 231 -4.11 -18.01 12.47
C THR A 231 -3.22 -17.06 13.25
N ILE A 232 -3.63 -15.79 13.44
CA ILE A 232 -2.90 -14.82 14.24
C ILE A 232 -2.84 -15.26 15.71
N PHE A 233 -3.95 -15.72 16.27
CA PHE A 233 -3.98 -16.24 17.65
C PHE A 233 -3.06 -17.46 17.81
N LYS A 234 -3.12 -18.38 16.88
CA LYS A 234 -2.26 -19.58 16.90
C LYS A 234 -0.77 -19.20 16.81
N GLU A 235 -0.40 -18.24 15.97
CA GLU A 235 0.98 -17.74 15.86
C GLU A 235 1.46 -17.10 17.17
N VAL A 236 0.64 -16.20 17.74
CA VAL A 236 1.05 -15.39 18.90
C VAL A 236 0.99 -16.17 20.20
N LEU A 237 -0.05 -16.98 20.42
CA LEU A 237 -0.30 -17.71 21.67
C LEU A 237 0.23 -19.15 21.66
N ALA A 238 0.67 -19.64 20.49
CA ALA A 238 1.16 -20.99 20.26
C ALA A 238 0.17 -22.11 20.69
N ARG A 239 -1.13 -21.78 20.73
CA ARG A 239 -2.22 -22.72 21.06
C ARG A 239 -3.52 -22.31 20.39
N ASP A 240 -4.42 -23.26 20.20
CA ASP A 240 -5.79 -22.98 19.78
C ASP A 240 -6.61 -22.49 20.98
N ILE A 241 -7.43 -21.47 20.75
CA ILE A 241 -8.28 -20.85 21.78
C ILE A 241 -9.70 -20.81 21.25
N ALA A 242 -10.64 -21.31 22.06
CA ALA A 242 -12.05 -21.20 21.72
C ALA A 242 -12.51 -19.72 21.83
N PRO A 243 -13.44 -19.28 20.95
CA PRO A 243 -13.94 -17.91 21.00
C PRO A 243 -14.47 -17.44 22.37
N ALA A 244 -15.04 -18.37 23.15
CA ALA A 244 -15.54 -18.07 24.50
C ALA A 244 -14.42 -17.73 25.50
N ASP A 245 -13.21 -18.28 25.32
CA ASP A 245 -12.08 -18.12 26.23
C ASP A 245 -11.17 -16.94 25.86
N MET A 246 -11.48 -16.26 24.76
CA MET A 246 -10.62 -15.20 24.23
C MET A 246 -10.41 -14.03 25.19
N LYS A 247 -11.42 -13.66 25.98
CA LYS A 247 -11.32 -12.57 26.96
C LYS A 247 -10.26 -12.88 28.01
N ASP A 248 -10.31 -14.08 28.59
CA ASP A 248 -9.37 -14.51 29.61
C ASP A 248 -7.96 -14.71 29.00
N ALA A 249 -7.90 -15.25 27.77
CA ALA A 249 -6.65 -15.38 27.05
C ALA A 249 -5.95 -14.03 26.81
N TYR A 250 -6.69 -12.98 26.46
CA TYR A 250 -6.15 -11.63 26.34
C TYR A 250 -5.62 -11.09 27.66
N ALA A 251 -6.39 -11.24 28.75
CA ALA A 251 -6.00 -10.76 30.08
C ALA A 251 -4.71 -11.42 30.58
N ASP A 252 -4.59 -12.73 30.38
CA ASP A 252 -3.41 -13.50 30.77
C ASP A 252 -2.17 -13.19 29.89
N TYR A 253 -2.39 -13.02 28.59
CA TYR A 253 -1.34 -12.77 27.60
C TYR A 253 -0.73 -11.36 27.72
N PHE A 254 -1.54 -10.33 27.99
CA PHE A 254 -1.16 -8.94 27.83
C PHE A 254 0.07 -8.52 28.63
N PRO A 255 0.21 -8.84 29.95
CA PRO A 255 1.41 -8.51 30.70
C PRO A 255 2.70 -9.16 30.14
N GLY A 256 2.60 -10.41 29.67
CA GLY A 256 3.70 -11.13 29.05
C GLY A 256 4.12 -10.53 27.71
N PHE A 257 3.16 -10.03 26.93
CA PHE A 257 3.40 -9.33 25.68
C PHE A 257 4.24 -8.05 25.89
N ILE A 258 3.82 -7.18 26.81
CA ILE A 258 4.56 -5.94 27.10
C ILE A 258 5.99 -6.26 27.56
N LYS A 259 6.14 -7.22 28.49
CA LYS A 259 7.47 -7.65 28.93
C LYS A 259 8.32 -8.17 27.77
N LYS A 260 7.78 -9.06 26.94
CA LYS A 260 8.47 -9.61 25.75
C LYS A 260 8.88 -8.52 24.77
N GLY A 261 8.04 -7.49 24.59
CA GLY A 261 8.34 -6.34 23.74
C GLY A 261 9.51 -5.52 24.28
N VAL A 262 9.56 -5.27 25.59
CA VAL A 262 10.67 -4.57 26.25
C VAL A 262 11.96 -5.40 26.22
N ASP A 263 11.89 -6.68 26.56
CA ASP A 263 13.05 -7.59 26.56
C ASP A 263 13.69 -7.74 25.16
N ASN A 264 12.93 -7.50 24.09
CA ASN A 264 13.40 -7.51 22.69
C ASN A 264 13.71 -6.11 22.14
N GLU A 265 13.80 -5.08 22.96
CA GLU A 265 14.10 -3.69 22.56
C GLU A 265 13.11 -3.12 21.51
N LEU A 266 11.87 -3.55 21.55
CA LEU A 266 10.79 -3.06 20.69
C LEU A 266 9.95 -2.00 21.39
N LEU A 267 9.71 -2.17 22.69
CA LEU A 267 8.85 -1.30 23.50
C LEU A 267 9.65 -0.51 24.54
N ASP A 268 9.14 0.68 24.89
CA ASP A 268 9.71 1.51 25.95
C ASP A 268 9.48 0.85 27.31
N GLU A 269 10.51 0.78 28.16
CA GLU A 269 10.48 0.22 29.50
C GLU A 269 9.45 0.92 30.42
N LYS A 270 9.11 2.19 30.14
CA LYS A 270 8.08 2.92 30.87
C LYS A 270 6.72 2.24 30.82
N LEU A 271 6.44 1.43 29.80
CA LEU A 271 5.19 0.66 29.73
C LEU A 271 5.07 -0.40 30.83
N LEU A 272 6.20 -0.89 31.37
CA LEU A 272 6.18 -1.81 32.52
C LEU A 272 5.73 -1.18 33.83
N GLN A 273 5.68 0.15 33.89
CA GLN A 273 5.25 0.88 35.08
C GLN A 273 3.72 1.00 35.20
N PHE A 274 2.95 0.62 34.16
CA PHE A 274 1.50 0.56 34.20
C PHE A 274 1.01 -0.68 34.96
N ASP A 275 -0.18 -0.60 35.53
CA ASP A 275 -0.89 -1.79 36.00
C ASP A 275 -1.35 -2.65 34.83
N LEU A 276 -0.45 -3.51 34.36
CA LEU A 276 -0.67 -4.35 33.17
C LEU A 276 -1.81 -5.35 33.35
N LYS A 277 -2.11 -5.77 34.61
CA LYS A 277 -3.24 -6.65 34.90
C LYS A 277 -4.56 -5.92 34.71
N ARG A 278 -4.67 -4.69 35.24
CA ARG A 278 -5.83 -3.82 35.06
C ARG A 278 -6.10 -3.54 33.60
N LEU A 279 -5.03 -3.23 32.82
CA LEU A 279 -5.14 -2.97 31.39
C LEU A 279 -5.51 -4.22 30.60
N GLY A 280 -4.92 -5.37 30.92
CA GLY A 280 -5.26 -6.65 30.28
C GLY A 280 -6.72 -7.04 30.50
N ALA A 281 -7.24 -6.84 31.73
CA ALA A 281 -8.65 -7.09 32.06
C ALA A 281 -9.63 -6.13 31.36
N ALA A 282 -9.16 -4.95 30.91
CA ALA A 282 -9.97 -3.99 30.17
C ALA A 282 -10.10 -4.30 28.66
N LEU A 283 -9.33 -5.26 28.15
CA LEU A 283 -9.37 -5.63 26.73
C LEU A 283 -10.70 -6.29 26.36
N LYS A 284 -11.24 -5.94 25.20
CA LYS A 284 -12.54 -6.39 24.69
C LYS A 284 -12.35 -7.28 23.48
N ALA A 285 -12.20 -8.57 23.71
CA ALA A 285 -11.94 -9.58 22.68
C ALA A 285 -13.02 -9.58 21.57
N GLU A 286 -14.28 -9.29 21.92
CA GLU A 286 -15.40 -9.24 20.98
C GLU A 286 -15.23 -8.17 19.88
N ARG A 287 -14.37 -7.20 20.10
CA ARG A 287 -14.05 -6.16 19.10
C ARG A 287 -13.24 -6.68 17.93
N ASP A 288 -12.57 -7.81 18.08
CA ASP A 288 -11.86 -8.48 16.99
C ASP A 288 -12.81 -8.91 15.86
N LEU A 289 -14.08 -9.14 16.18
CA LEU A 289 -15.11 -9.50 15.19
C LEU A 289 -15.55 -8.33 14.29
N LYS A 290 -15.14 -7.10 14.61
CA LYS A 290 -15.45 -5.90 13.81
C LYS A 290 -14.52 -5.72 12.60
N PHE A 291 -13.39 -6.43 12.57
CA PHE A 291 -12.46 -6.31 11.45
C PHE A 291 -13.02 -6.93 10.17
N ASP A 292 -12.88 -6.22 9.07
CA ASP A 292 -12.92 -6.81 7.74
C ASP A 292 -11.58 -7.48 7.40
N TYR A 293 -11.56 -8.27 6.33
CA TYR A 293 -10.35 -8.99 5.94
C TYR A 293 -9.20 -8.05 5.58
N LEU A 294 -9.46 -7.01 4.77
CA LEU A 294 -8.42 -6.10 4.30
C LEU A 294 -7.79 -5.32 5.45
N GLY A 295 -8.61 -4.86 6.40
CA GLY A 295 -8.15 -4.14 7.59
C GLY A 295 -7.26 -5.03 8.47
N LEU A 296 -7.73 -6.22 8.81
CA LEU A 296 -6.97 -7.15 9.65
C LEU A 296 -5.68 -7.65 8.97
N GLN A 297 -5.75 -7.97 7.67
CA GLN A 297 -4.56 -8.37 6.89
C GLN A 297 -3.52 -7.25 6.84
N THR A 298 -3.97 -5.99 6.71
CA THR A 298 -3.08 -4.83 6.73
C THR A 298 -2.38 -4.67 8.08
N LEU A 299 -3.12 -4.84 9.19
CA LEU A 299 -2.53 -4.79 10.53
C LEU A 299 -1.52 -5.92 10.73
N TYR A 300 -1.87 -7.14 10.32
CA TYR A 300 -0.98 -8.30 10.40
C TYR A 300 0.30 -8.11 9.60
N ASP A 301 0.21 -7.66 8.35
CA ASP A 301 1.36 -7.54 7.46
C ASP A 301 2.30 -6.40 7.84
N ARG A 302 1.75 -5.29 8.35
CA ARG A 302 2.51 -4.04 8.47
C ARG A 302 2.63 -3.50 9.89
N TYR A 303 1.61 -3.68 10.76
CA TYR A 303 1.52 -2.96 12.03
C TYR A 303 1.91 -3.79 13.24
N PHE A 304 1.49 -5.06 13.31
CA PHE A 304 1.75 -5.87 14.49
C PHE A 304 3.25 -6.09 14.72
N LEU A 305 3.66 -5.91 15.97
CA LEU A 305 5.04 -6.15 16.38
C LEU A 305 5.40 -7.61 16.22
N HIS A 306 6.64 -7.85 15.79
CA HIS A 306 7.17 -9.20 15.59
C HIS A 306 8.62 -9.31 16.07
N VAL A 307 9.02 -10.50 16.50
CA VAL A 307 10.40 -10.88 16.78
C VAL A 307 10.83 -11.89 15.73
N ARG A 308 11.86 -11.58 14.92
CA ARG A 308 12.37 -12.47 13.87
C ARG A 308 11.26 -13.04 12.95
N LYS A 309 10.33 -12.18 12.51
CA LYS A 309 9.18 -12.48 11.65
C LYS A 309 8.00 -13.18 12.35
N THR A 310 8.10 -13.64 13.58
CA THR A 310 6.96 -14.17 14.35
C THR A 310 6.25 -13.03 15.07
N ARG A 311 4.95 -12.84 14.84
CA ARG A 311 4.15 -11.81 15.51
C ARG A 311 4.07 -12.11 17.00
N ILE A 312 4.11 -11.04 17.79
CA ILE A 312 3.96 -11.11 19.23
C ILE A 312 2.78 -10.29 19.73
N GLU A 313 2.08 -9.62 18.82
CA GLU A 313 1.02 -8.66 19.12
C GLU A 313 -0.32 -9.12 18.54
N LEU A 314 -1.36 -9.12 19.38
CA LEU A 314 -2.76 -9.38 19.04
C LEU A 314 -3.52 -8.08 18.82
N PRO A 315 -4.66 -8.06 18.08
CA PRO A 315 -5.34 -6.82 17.70
C PRO A 315 -5.72 -5.91 18.89
N GLN A 316 -6.29 -6.45 19.96
CA GLN A 316 -6.66 -5.62 21.09
C GLN A 316 -5.43 -5.15 21.89
N ALA A 317 -4.38 -5.98 21.97
CA ALA A 317 -3.11 -5.59 22.58
C ALA A 317 -2.42 -4.47 21.80
N PHE A 318 -2.53 -4.47 20.48
CA PHE A 318 -2.05 -3.40 19.61
C PHE A 318 -2.71 -2.06 19.96
N PHE A 319 -4.04 -1.99 20.04
CA PHE A 319 -4.72 -0.74 20.41
C PHE A 319 -4.39 -0.31 21.83
N MET A 320 -4.28 -1.24 22.78
CA MET A 320 -3.89 -0.90 24.15
C MET A 320 -2.45 -0.41 24.24
N ARG A 321 -1.50 -0.98 23.49
CA ARG A 321 -0.12 -0.48 23.43
C ARG A 321 -0.08 0.95 22.91
N VAL A 322 -0.83 1.24 21.83
CA VAL A 322 -0.94 2.61 21.29
C VAL A 322 -1.50 3.55 22.34
N ALA A 323 -2.58 3.17 23.00
CA ALA A 323 -3.23 3.95 24.05
C ALA A 323 -2.30 4.20 25.24
N MET A 324 -1.54 3.19 25.70
CA MET A 324 -0.53 3.34 26.75
C MET A 324 0.57 4.32 26.35
N GLY A 325 1.08 4.20 25.10
CA GLY A 325 2.09 5.10 24.56
C GLY A 325 1.63 6.56 24.58
N LEU A 326 0.35 6.81 24.24
CA LEU A 326 -0.24 8.14 24.26
C LEU A 326 -0.54 8.65 25.69
N ALA A 327 -0.68 7.76 26.67
CA ALA A 327 -1.00 8.10 28.07
C ALA A 327 0.23 8.18 29.00
N LEU A 328 1.45 8.08 28.49
CA LEU A 328 2.69 7.99 29.29
C LEU A 328 2.83 9.10 30.34
N ASN A 329 2.45 10.32 30.00
CA ASN A 329 2.61 11.51 30.84
C ASN A 329 1.32 11.90 31.61
N GLU A 330 0.26 11.09 31.48
CA GLU A 330 -1.01 11.34 32.17
C GLU A 330 -0.90 11.02 33.67
N ILE A 331 -1.59 11.81 34.50
CA ILE A 331 -1.59 11.63 35.96
C ILE A 331 -2.26 10.30 36.36
N ASP A 332 -3.47 10.04 35.82
CA ASP A 332 -4.15 8.73 35.94
C ASP A 332 -4.01 7.99 34.61
N ARG A 333 -2.79 7.54 34.35
CA ARG A 333 -2.40 6.98 33.04
C ARG A 333 -3.13 5.69 32.69
N GLU A 334 -3.50 4.87 33.68
CA GLU A 334 -4.27 3.64 33.43
C GLU A 334 -5.71 3.96 33.00
N ALA A 335 -6.38 4.89 33.66
CA ALA A 335 -7.73 5.32 33.28
C ALA A 335 -7.72 5.97 31.90
N ARG A 336 -6.70 6.80 31.62
CA ARG A 336 -6.54 7.44 30.30
C ARG A 336 -6.19 6.44 29.20
N ALA A 337 -5.33 5.49 29.47
CA ALA A 337 -5.03 4.44 28.50
C ALA A 337 -6.29 3.61 28.17
N ILE A 338 -7.12 3.28 29.15
CA ILE A 338 -8.39 2.60 28.90
C ILE A 338 -9.34 3.48 28.08
N GLU A 339 -9.46 4.77 28.39
CA GLU A 339 -10.30 5.71 27.64
C GLU A 339 -9.83 5.83 26.17
N PHE A 340 -8.53 5.95 25.94
CA PHE A 340 -7.95 6.02 24.59
C PHE A 340 -8.15 4.69 23.82
N TYR A 341 -7.94 3.58 24.51
CA TYR A 341 -8.19 2.24 23.95
C TYR A 341 -9.66 2.07 23.54
N GLU A 342 -10.61 2.53 24.37
CA GLU A 342 -12.03 2.44 24.06
C GLU A 342 -12.38 3.11 22.73
N VAL A 343 -11.85 4.30 22.49
CA VAL A 343 -12.12 5.09 21.28
C VAL A 343 -11.41 4.51 20.04
N LEU A 344 -10.18 4.03 20.21
CA LEU A 344 -9.41 3.43 19.12
C LEU A 344 -9.96 2.06 18.70
N SER A 345 -10.18 1.16 19.67
CA SER A 345 -10.59 -0.22 19.40
C SER A 345 -12.07 -0.36 19.00
N SER A 346 -12.91 0.64 19.31
CA SER A 346 -14.29 0.72 18.81
C SER A 346 -14.39 1.19 17.36
N PHE A 347 -13.29 1.72 16.79
CA PHE A 347 -13.24 2.42 15.51
C PHE A 347 -14.04 3.73 15.48
N ASP A 348 -14.27 4.34 16.63
CA ASP A 348 -14.88 5.67 16.72
C ASP A 348 -13.91 6.75 16.23
N PHE A 349 -12.61 6.54 16.43
CA PHE A 349 -11.50 7.38 16.00
C PHE A 349 -10.30 6.52 15.65
N MET A 350 -9.51 6.97 14.67
CA MET A 350 -8.27 6.31 14.28
C MET A 350 -7.13 7.31 14.21
N SER A 351 -6.04 7.02 14.91
CA SER A 351 -4.80 7.79 14.82
C SER A 351 -4.08 7.53 13.49
N SER A 352 -3.19 8.45 13.13
CA SER A 352 -2.36 8.30 11.92
C SER A 352 -1.42 7.10 11.99
N THR A 353 -0.95 6.67 10.82
CA THR A 353 -0.03 5.54 10.68
C THR A 353 1.21 5.62 11.57
N PRO A 354 1.96 6.73 11.67
CA PRO A 354 3.13 6.80 12.56
C PRO A 354 2.76 6.62 14.03
N THR A 355 1.64 7.17 14.48
CA THR A 355 1.15 6.97 15.84
C THR A 355 0.86 5.50 16.11
N LEU A 356 0.15 4.83 15.20
CA LEU A 356 -0.18 3.41 15.32
C LEU A 356 1.07 2.51 15.30
N PHE A 357 2.07 2.84 14.49
CA PHE A 357 3.32 2.08 14.45
C PHE A 357 4.17 2.26 15.70
N ASN A 358 4.35 3.51 16.14
CA ASN A 358 5.46 3.88 17.01
C ASN A 358 5.06 4.23 18.44
N ALA A 359 3.74 4.42 18.74
CA ALA A 359 3.33 4.72 20.10
C ALA A 359 3.69 3.57 21.06
N GLY A 360 4.35 3.89 22.16
CA GLY A 360 4.85 2.92 23.14
C GLY A 360 6.13 2.19 22.73
N THR A 361 6.74 2.52 21.58
CA THR A 361 8.03 1.96 21.17
C THR A 361 9.19 2.83 21.67
N LEU A 362 10.43 2.32 21.57
CA LEU A 362 11.67 3.04 21.95
C LEU A 362 11.88 4.35 21.16
N ARG A 363 11.30 4.46 19.98
CA ARG A 363 11.43 5.62 19.09
C ARG A 363 10.02 6.08 18.68
N SER A 364 9.37 6.78 19.59
CA SER A 364 8.00 7.26 19.42
C SER A 364 7.92 8.49 18.50
N GLN A 365 8.30 8.33 17.24
CA GLN A 365 8.00 9.31 16.21
C GLN A 365 6.55 9.08 15.79
N LEU A 366 5.65 10.00 16.18
CA LEU A 366 4.20 9.86 16.09
C LEU A 366 3.58 10.79 15.04
N SER A 367 4.32 11.83 14.63
CA SER A 367 3.84 12.83 13.68
C SER A 367 3.83 12.28 12.25
N SER A 368 2.80 12.63 11.50
CA SER A 368 2.56 12.07 10.17
C SER A 368 3.06 12.93 9.02
N CYS A 369 3.06 14.26 9.18
CA CYS A 369 3.35 15.17 8.10
C CYS A 369 4.37 16.23 8.52
N TYR A 370 5.25 16.55 7.58
CA TYR A 370 6.29 17.56 7.74
C TYR A 370 6.31 18.45 6.50
N LEU A 371 6.31 19.76 6.73
CA LEU A 371 6.40 20.77 5.69
C LEU A 371 7.69 21.54 5.86
N THR A 372 8.45 21.70 4.78
CA THR A 372 9.75 22.37 4.79
C THR A 372 9.85 23.35 3.64
N THR A 373 10.54 24.47 3.86
CA THR A 373 11.00 25.39 2.81
C THR A 373 12.47 25.16 2.55
N VAL A 374 12.85 24.94 1.30
CA VAL A 374 14.23 24.69 0.89
C VAL A 374 14.92 26.03 0.58
N PRO A 375 16.02 26.37 1.27
CA PRO A 375 16.75 27.63 1.00
C PRO A 375 17.54 27.56 -0.31
N ASP A 376 17.92 28.74 -0.84
CA ASP A 376 18.65 28.88 -2.10
C ASP A 376 20.17 28.87 -1.89
N ASP A 377 20.69 27.89 -1.20
CA ASP A 377 22.11 27.61 -1.08
C ASP A 377 22.37 26.10 -1.04
N LEU A 378 23.57 25.69 -1.46
CA LEU A 378 23.88 24.27 -1.64
C LEU A 378 23.85 23.48 -0.33
N ASP A 379 24.33 24.07 0.77
CA ASP A 379 24.34 23.41 2.07
C ASP A 379 22.93 23.19 2.58
N GLY A 380 22.08 24.23 2.53
CA GLY A 380 20.68 24.16 2.91
C GLY A 380 19.84 23.22 2.03
N ILE A 381 20.11 23.15 0.71
CA ILE A 381 19.46 22.20 -0.19
C ILE A 381 19.77 20.75 0.27
N TYR A 382 21.05 20.43 0.48
CA TYR A 382 21.44 19.08 0.90
C TYR A 382 21.06 18.77 2.35
N GLU A 383 21.03 19.77 3.25
CA GLU A 383 20.45 19.59 4.59
C GLU A 383 18.97 19.23 4.51
N SER A 384 18.18 19.89 3.66
CA SER A 384 16.78 19.56 3.44
C SER A 384 16.60 18.14 2.88
N ILE A 385 17.45 17.68 1.97
CA ILE A 385 17.45 16.32 1.44
C ILE A 385 17.79 15.31 2.55
N LYS A 386 18.77 15.61 3.40
CA LYS A 386 19.13 14.77 4.55
C LYS A 386 17.99 14.70 5.58
N GLU A 387 17.33 15.83 5.87
CA GLU A 387 16.15 15.88 6.73
C GLU A 387 15.03 15.01 6.16
N ASN A 388 14.77 15.06 4.84
CA ASN A 388 13.83 14.17 4.15
C ASN A 388 14.16 12.68 4.39
N ALA A 389 15.43 12.31 4.32
CA ALA A 389 15.85 10.93 4.58
C ALA A 389 15.59 10.51 6.03
N LEU A 390 15.92 11.38 7.01
CA LEU A 390 15.70 11.11 8.43
C LEU A 390 14.20 10.97 8.76
N LEU A 391 13.34 11.84 8.20
CA LEU A 391 11.91 11.80 8.40
C LEU A 391 11.25 10.57 7.72
N SER A 392 11.70 10.22 6.50
CA SER A 392 11.24 9.02 5.79
C SER A 392 11.55 7.73 6.53
N LYS A 393 12.69 7.66 7.23
CA LYS A 393 13.07 6.52 8.07
C LYS A 393 12.01 6.19 9.13
N PHE A 394 11.27 7.18 9.62
CA PHE A 394 10.23 7.05 10.64
C PHE A 394 8.80 7.19 10.09
N ALA A 395 8.60 6.98 8.79
CA ALA A 395 7.30 7.03 8.09
C ALA A 395 6.63 8.41 8.04
N GLY A 396 7.38 9.51 8.19
CA GLY A 396 6.88 10.85 7.94
C GLY A 396 6.53 11.07 6.47
N GLY A 397 5.37 11.68 6.19
CA GLY A 397 5.01 12.20 4.87
C GLY A 397 5.57 13.61 4.70
N LEU A 398 6.14 13.93 3.53
CA LEU A 398 6.90 15.15 3.32
C LEU A 398 6.25 16.05 2.28
N GLY A 399 6.15 17.35 2.60
CA GLY A 399 5.86 18.41 1.66
C GLY A 399 7.04 19.38 1.62
N ASN A 400 7.68 19.56 0.48
CA ASN A 400 8.82 20.46 0.33
C ASN A 400 8.49 21.60 -0.62
N ASP A 401 8.64 22.82 -0.17
CA ASP A 401 8.59 24.01 -1.01
C ASP A 401 9.97 24.30 -1.62
N TRP A 402 10.04 24.24 -2.94
CA TRP A 402 11.26 24.47 -3.72
C TRP A 402 11.30 25.83 -4.40
N THR A 403 10.31 26.66 -4.17
CA THR A 403 10.12 27.94 -4.89
C THR A 403 11.29 28.91 -4.72
N ARG A 404 11.99 28.87 -3.58
CA ARG A 404 13.12 29.78 -3.32
C ARG A 404 14.40 29.42 -4.07
N VAL A 405 14.55 28.18 -4.51
CA VAL A 405 15.76 27.72 -5.22
C VAL A 405 15.82 28.35 -6.61
N ARG A 406 16.93 29.03 -6.90
CA ARG A 406 17.13 29.77 -8.17
C ARG A 406 16.97 28.87 -9.39
N ALA A 407 16.36 29.45 -10.43
CA ALA A 407 16.05 28.76 -11.67
C ALA A 407 17.28 28.52 -12.56
N LEU A 408 17.08 27.69 -13.59
CA LEU A 408 18.05 27.44 -14.66
C LEU A 408 18.54 28.76 -15.29
N GLY A 409 19.87 28.88 -15.50
CA GLY A 409 20.52 30.04 -16.09
C GLY A 409 20.70 31.22 -15.13
N SER A 410 20.31 31.13 -13.86
CA SER A 410 20.56 32.17 -12.86
C SER A 410 22.03 32.20 -12.47
N HIS A 411 22.59 33.40 -12.31
CA HIS A 411 24.00 33.60 -11.96
C HIS A 411 24.34 33.11 -10.54
N ILE A 412 25.44 32.39 -10.40
CA ILE A 412 26.01 31.91 -9.13
C ILE A 412 27.26 32.73 -8.82
N LYS A 413 27.16 33.70 -7.88
CA LYS A 413 28.27 34.62 -7.52
C LYS A 413 29.54 33.88 -7.07
N GLY A 414 29.39 32.80 -6.28
CA GLY A 414 30.54 32.10 -5.69
C GLY A 414 31.44 31.39 -6.69
N THR A 415 30.89 30.90 -7.79
CA THR A 415 31.60 30.14 -8.84
C THR A 415 31.68 30.87 -10.17
N ASN A 416 31.03 32.02 -10.29
CA ASN A 416 30.84 32.78 -11.55
C ASN A 416 30.22 31.89 -12.67
N GLY A 417 29.38 30.97 -12.29
CA GLY A 417 28.67 30.00 -13.17
C GLY A 417 27.17 30.26 -13.25
N GLU A 418 26.45 29.34 -13.87
CA GLU A 418 25.01 29.40 -14.00
C GLU A 418 24.36 28.20 -13.30
N SER A 419 23.21 28.42 -12.66
CA SER A 419 22.42 27.39 -12.03
C SER A 419 21.83 26.41 -13.05
N GLN A 420 21.76 25.15 -12.69
CA GLN A 420 21.06 24.11 -13.44
C GLN A 420 19.56 24.01 -13.05
N GLY A 421 19.07 24.94 -12.21
CA GLY A 421 17.69 24.99 -11.75
C GLY A 421 17.33 23.91 -10.74
N VAL A 422 16.02 23.78 -10.47
CA VAL A 422 15.50 22.86 -9.45
C VAL A 422 15.49 21.38 -9.87
N VAL A 423 15.33 21.09 -11.15
CA VAL A 423 15.08 19.71 -11.67
C VAL A 423 16.17 18.70 -11.29
N PRO A 424 17.47 18.99 -11.38
CA PRO A 424 18.51 18.05 -10.95
C PRO A 424 18.44 17.71 -9.47
N PHE A 425 18.15 18.67 -8.61
CA PHE A 425 17.98 18.43 -7.18
C PHE A 425 16.72 17.62 -6.88
N LEU A 426 15.63 17.86 -7.60
CA LEU A 426 14.40 17.07 -7.47
C LEU A 426 14.62 15.60 -7.84
N LYS A 427 15.53 15.30 -8.77
CA LYS A 427 15.95 13.92 -9.06
C LYS A 427 16.62 13.27 -7.85
N VAL A 428 17.48 14.00 -7.14
CA VAL A 428 18.12 13.50 -5.91
C VAL A 428 17.08 13.28 -4.80
N VAL A 429 16.10 14.16 -4.66
CA VAL A 429 14.97 14.00 -3.72
C VAL A 429 14.17 12.74 -4.03
N ASN A 430 13.83 12.51 -5.29
CA ASN A 430 13.15 11.30 -5.76
C ASN A 430 13.92 10.04 -5.36
N ASP A 431 15.20 9.98 -5.68
CA ASP A 431 16.04 8.81 -5.43
C ASP A 431 16.28 8.59 -3.93
N THR A 432 16.33 9.67 -3.15
CA THR A 432 16.36 9.60 -1.67
C THR A 432 15.09 8.99 -1.11
N ALA A 433 13.90 9.37 -1.62
CA ALA A 433 12.63 8.80 -1.19
C ALA A 433 12.51 7.30 -1.52
N VAL A 434 13.08 6.88 -2.64
CA VAL A 434 13.17 5.45 -3.01
C VAL A 434 14.13 4.69 -2.10
N ALA A 435 15.29 5.29 -1.81
CA ALA A 435 16.36 4.65 -1.05
C ALA A 435 16.02 4.49 0.44
N VAL A 436 15.33 5.45 1.03
CA VAL A 436 15.04 5.49 2.48
C VAL A 436 13.58 5.22 2.76
N ASN A 437 13.31 4.14 3.48
CA ASN A 437 11.97 3.73 3.88
C ASN A 437 11.97 3.15 5.30
N GLN A 438 10.80 3.01 5.90
CA GLN A 438 10.63 2.42 7.23
C GLN A 438 10.70 0.89 7.16
N GLY A 439 11.91 0.33 7.01
CA GLY A 439 12.13 -1.12 7.11
C GLY A 439 11.24 -1.98 6.20
N GLY A 440 10.87 -1.47 5.02
CA GLY A 440 9.94 -2.13 4.09
C GLY A 440 8.45 -2.00 4.44
N LYS A 441 8.10 -1.43 5.60
CA LYS A 441 6.71 -1.27 6.03
C LYS A 441 6.00 -0.14 5.26
N ARG A 442 6.68 1.00 5.08
CA ARG A 442 6.19 2.17 4.34
C ARG A 442 7.34 2.78 3.55
N LYS A 443 7.14 2.97 2.24
CA LYS A 443 8.11 3.67 1.39
C LYS A 443 8.21 5.14 1.79
N GLY A 444 9.38 5.76 1.58
CA GLY A 444 9.53 7.21 1.63
C GLY A 444 8.59 7.86 0.63
N ALA A 445 7.93 8.95 1.04
CA ALA A 445 6.96 9.65 0.21
C ALA A 445 7.12 11.15 0.38
N VAL A 446 7.34 11.86 -0.72
CA VAL A 446 7.55 13.31 -0.75
C VAL A 446 6.70 13.93 -1.85
N CYS A 447 6.12 15.09 -1.55
CA CYS A 447 5.52 15.99 -2.54
C CYS A 447 6.34 17.28 -2.61
N THR A 448 6.75 17.67 -3.78
CA THR A 448 7.47 18.92 -4.02
C THR A 448 6.52 19.96 -4.60
N TYR A 449 6.58 21.14 -4.03
CA TYR A 449 5.75 22.29 -4.38
C TYR A 449 6.58 23.32 -5.13
N LEU A 450 6.01 23.90 -6.17
CA LEU A 450 6.59 25.01 -6.92
C LEU A 450 5.52 26.03 -7.26
N GLU A 451 5.79 27.32 -7.03
CA GLU A 451 4.89 28.38 -7.45
C GLU A 451 4.87 28.56 -8.97
N THR A 452 3.70 28.89 -9.52
CA THR A 452 3.49 28.97 -10.98
C THR A 452 4.26 30.07 -11.69
N TRP A 453 4.82 31.04 -10.95
CA TRP A 453 5.69 32.10 -11.50
C TRP A 453 7.16 31.71 -11.57
N HIS A 454 7.56 30.55 -11.04
CA HIS A 454 8.94 30.09 -11.09
C HIS A 454 9.37 29.75 -12.52
N LEU A 455 10.57 30.18 -12.94
CA LEU A 455 11.04 30.03 -14.31
C LEU A 455 11.15 28.57 -14.77
N ASP A 456 11.43 27.64 -13.87
CA ASP A 456 11.54 26.20 -14.17
C ASP A 456 10.18 25.48 -14.18
N ILE A 457 9.06 26.21 -14.07
CA ILE A 457 7.73 25.58 -13.94
C ILE A 457 7.40 24.64 -15.10
N GLU A 458 7.77 24.98 -16.33
CA GLU A 458 7.45 24.16 -17.49
C GLU A 458 8.18 22.81 -17.49
N GLU A 459 9.42 22.76 -17.01
CA GLU A 459 10.16 21.49 -16.83
C GLU A 459 9.66 20.72 -15.62
N PHE A 460 9.32 21.42 -14.54
CA PHE A 460 8.71 20.82 -13.35
C PHE A 460 7.42 20.07 -13.67
N LEU A 461 6.57 20.62 -14.55
CA LEU A 461 5.35 19.96 -15.01
C LEU A 461 5.62 18.61 -15.70
N GLU A 462 6.77 18.44 -16.33
CA GLU A 462 7.13 17.25 -17.10
C GLU A 462 7.81 16.15 -16.27
N LEU A 463 8.09 16.38 -14.98
CA LEU A 463 8.85 15.46 -14.14
C LEU A 463 8.27 14.05 -14.09
N ARG A 464 6.95 13.89 -14.21
CA ARG A 464 6.26 12.59 -14.12
C ARG A 464 5.91 11.97 -15.48
N LYS A 465 6.31 12.59 -16.57
CA LYS A 465 6.10 12.06 -17.93
C LYS A 465 6.78 10.70 -18.11
N ASN A 466 6.10 9.77 -18.79
CA ASN A 466 6.65 8.46 -19.15
C ASN A 466 7.58 8.46 -20.38
N THR A 467 7.86 9.66 -20.93
CA THR A 467 8.69 9.85 -22.11
C THR A 467 9.76 10.91 -21.85
N GLY A 468 10.82 10.91 -22.64
CA GLY A 468 11.93 11.86 -22.55
C GLY A 468 13.14 11.29 -21.80
N ASP A 469 14.03 12.18 -21.32
CA ASP A 469 15.25 11.77 -20.62
C ASP A 469 14.93 11.39 -19.17
N ASP A 470 15.14 10.12 -18.80
CA ASP A 470 14.90 9.59 -17.46
C ASP A 470 15.71 10.31 -16.36
N ARG A 471 16.84 10.91 -16.69
CA ARG A 471 17.64 11.72 -15.77
C ARG A 471 16.91 12.98 -15.30
N ARG A 472 15.90 13.41 -16.06
CA ARG A 472 15.03 14.57 -15.76
C ARG A 472 13.61 14.15 -15.38
N ARG A 473 13.42 12.90 -14.92
CA ARG A 473 12.12 12.34 -14.50
C ARG A 473 12.18 11.88 -13.06
N THR A 474 11.06 12.02 -12.37
CA THR A 474 10.90 11.72 -10.93
C THR A 474 9.61 10.94 -10.71
N HIS A 475 9.60 9.66 -11.07
CA HIS A 475 8.39 8.83 -11.08
C HIS A 475 7.87 8.44 -9.69
N ASP A 476 8.72 8.46 -8.66
CA ASP A 476 8.40 8.05 -7.29
C ASP A 476 8.06 9.22 -6.36
N MET A 477 8.24 10.46 -6.83
CA MET A 477 7.97 11.68 -6.10
C MET A 477 6.70 12.34 -6.63
N ASN A 478 5.86 12.88 -5.75
CA ASN A 478 4.70 13.66 -6.12
C ASN A 478 5.09 15.12 -6.39
N THR A 479 4.35 15.78 -7.24
CA THR A 479 4.52 17.19 -7.57
C THR A 479 3.22 17.96 -7.37
N ALA A 480 3.30 19.22 -6.95
CA ALA A 480 2.17 20.10 -6.76
C ALA A 480 2.51 21.53 -7.20
N ASN A 481 1.55 22.21 -7.81
CA ASN A 481 1.63 23.61 -8.13
C ASN A 481 1.04 24.45 -6.99
N TRP A 482 1.75 25.49 -6.61
CA TRP A 482 1.30 26.50 -5.64
C TRP A 482 0.91 27.76 -6.40
N ILE A 483 -0.42 28.01 -6.51
CA ILE A 483 -1.00 28.93 -7.49
C ILE A 483 -1.53 30.19 -6.80
N PRO A 484 -1.01 31.39 -7.11
CA PRO A 484 -1.61 32.65 -6.68
C PRO A 484 -2.88 32.97 -7.48
N ASP A 485 -3.85 33.62 -6.86
CA ASP A 485 -5.14 34.00 -7.49
C ASP A 485 -4.95 34.85 -8.75
N LEU A 486 -3.93 35.71 -8.78
CA LEU A 486 -3.59 36.52 -9.95
C LEU A 486 -3.36 35.64 -11.21
N PHE A 487 -2.69 34.48 -11.06
CA PHE A 487 -2.50 33.59 -12.20
C PHE A 487 -3.85 33.11 -12.77
N MET A 488 -4.78 32.68 -11.92
CA MET A 488 -6.09 32.23 -12.36
C MET A 488 -6.91 33.35 -13.02
N ARG A 489 -6.79 34.57 -12.50
CA ARG A 489 -7.39 35.75 -13.13
C ARG A 489 -6.83 35.98 -14.53
N ARG A 490 -5.49 35.93 -14.68
CA ARG A 490 -4.83 36.05 -16.00
C ARG A 490 -5.23 34.93 -16.97
N VAL A 491 -5.46 33.72 -16.47
CA VAL A 491 -6.01 32.60 -17.29
C VAL A 491 -7.40 32.95 -17.83
N MET A 492 -8.28 33.45 -16.97
CA MET A 492 -9.66 33.84 -17.36
C MET A 492 -9.68 35.01 -18.35
N GLU A 493 -8.81 35.99 -18.15
CA GLU A 493 -8.66 37.19 -18.97
C GLU A 493 -7.84 36.94 -20.25
N LYS A 494 -7.28 35.72 -20.41
CA LYS A 494 -6.35 35.38 -21.51
C LYS A 494 -5.13 36.29 -21.57
N GLY A 495 -4.65 36.69 -20.39
CA GLY A 495 -3.50 37.55 -20.22
C GLY A 495 -2.16 36.79 -20.29
N GLU A 496 -1.09 37.58 -20.22
CA GLU A 496 0.27 37.07 -20.14
C GLU A 496 0.68 36.75 -18.70
N TRP A 497 1.62 35.82 -18.56
CA TRP A 497 2.21 35.43 -17.29
C TRP A 497 3.74 35.39 -17.41
N THR A 498 4.43 36.13 -16.55
CA THR A 498 5.87 36.21 -16.59
C THR A 498 6.49 35.30 -15.53
N LEU A 499 7.42 34.46 -15.98
CA LEU A 499 8.19 33.54 -15.16
C LEU A 499 9.50 34.20 -14.73
N PHE A 500 9.85 34.01 -13.46
CA PHE A 500 11.04 34.62 -12.85
C PHE A 500 11.91 33.58 -12.17
N SER A 501 13.22 33.88 -12.06
CA SER A 501 14.03 33.22 -11.04
C SER A 501 13.78 33.92 -9.69
N PRO A 502 13.56 33.15 -8.60
CA PRO A 502 13.30 33.73 -7.27
C PRO A 502 14.43 34.62 -6.78
N SER A 503 15.66 34.39 -7.19
CA SER A 503 16.81 35.25 -6.86
C SER A 503 16.67 36.70 -7.35
N ASN A 504 15.82 36.95 -8.34
CA ASN A 504 15.56 38.28 -8.90
C ASN A 504 14.28 38.93 -8.36
N VAL A 505 13.44 38.17 -7.67
CA VAL A 505 12.13 38.57 -7.13
C VAL A 505 11.95 38.02 -5.72
N PRO A 506 12.85 38.32 -4.78
CA PRO A 506 13.02 37.60 -3.52
C PRO A 506 11.81 37.67 -2.57
N ASP A 507 10.98 38.70 -2.70
CA ASP A 507 9.81 38.95 -1.83
C ASP A 507 8.53 38.25 -2.31
N LEU A 508 8.45 37.85 -3.59
CA LEU A 508 7.22 37.21 -4.13
C LEU A 508 6.82 35.94 -3.38
N HIS A 509 7.77 35.16 -2.91
CA HIS A 509 7.55 33.95 -2.17
C HIS A 509 6.76 34.18 -0.87
N ASP A 510 7.05 35.27 -0.17
CA ASP A 510 6.45 35.61 1.12
C ASP A 510 5.18 36.50 1.00
N LEU A 511 4.78 36.85 -0.21
CA LEU A 511 3.61 37.69 -0.47
C LEU A 511 2.41 36.85 -0.98
N PHE A 512 1.21 37.29 -0.66
CA PHE A 512 -0.04 36.72 -1.16
C PHE A 512 -1.10 37.82 -1.36
N GLY A 513 -2.17 37.51 -2.08
CA GLY A 513 -3.29 38.44 -2.32
C GLY A 513 -2.86 39.74 -3.04
N ALA A 514 -3.36 40.85 -2.57
CA ALA A 514 -3.13 42.16 -3.21
C ALA A 514 -1.64 42.61 -3.16
N ASP A 515 -0.92 42.26 -2.11
CA ASP A 515 0.50 42.59 -1.99
C ASP A 515 1.35 41.80 -2.97
N PHE A 516 1.03 40.50 -3.18
CA PHE A 516 1.64 39.72 -4.23
C PHE A 516 1.37 40.31 -5.61
N GLU A 517 0.13 40.66 -5.92
CA GLU A 517 -0.24 41.24 -7.20
C GLU A 517 0.54 42.53 -7.47
N LYS A 518 0.60 43.42 -6.50
CA LYS A 518 1.33 44.71 -6.62
C LYS A 518 2.82 44.49 -6.90
N ALA A 519 3.46 43.60 -6.15
CA ALA A 519 4.88 43.29 -6.32
C ALA A 519 5.14 42.59 -7.66
N TYR A 520 4.31 41.60 -8.01
CA TYR A 520 4.42 40.86 -9.25
C TYR A 520 4.33 41.76 -10.49
N VAL A 521 3.32 42.63 -10.55
CA VAL A 521 3.16 43.59 -11.66
C VAL A 521 4.36 44.53 -11.74
N ALA A 522 4.89 44.98 -10.61
CA ALA A 522 6.09 45.82 -10.59
C ALA A 522 7.33 45.07 -11.16
N TYR A 523 7.47 43.78 -10.87
CA TYR A 523 8.52 42.93 -11.46
C TYR A 523 8.29 42.65 -12.94
N GLU A 524 7.06 42.49 -13.40
CA GLU A 524 6.75 42.39 -14.84
C GLU A 524 7.22 43.65 -15.60
N GLU A 525 6.96 44.82 -15.06
CA GLU A 525 7.42 46.09 -15.65
C GLU A 525 8.94 46.17 -15.74
N LYS A 526 9.66 45.75 -14.71
CA LYS A 526 11.13 45.68 -14.72
C LYS A 526 11.64 44.68 -15.76
N ALA A 527 11.00 43.53 -15.87
CA ALA A 527 11.34 42.51 -16.89
C ALA A 527 11.15 43.05 -18.30
N ARG A 528 10.03 43.76 -18.59
CA ARG A 528 9.78 44.37 -19.92
C ARG A 528 10.85 45.44 -20.27
N ARG A 529 11.40 46.14 -19.27
CA ARG A 529 12.50 47.07 -19.45
C ARG A 529 13.87 46.38 -19.57
N GLY A 530 13.92 45.06 -19.44
CA GLY A 530 15.16 44.26 -19.50
C GLY A 530 16.03 44.33 -18.23
N GLU A 531 15.48 44.85 -17.11
CA GLU A 531 16.18 44.99 -15.83
C GLU A 531 16.26 43.66 -15.06
N ILE A 532 15.39 42.68 -15.37
CA ILE A 532 15.37 41.36 -14.76
C ILE A 532 15.67 40.29 -15.79
N LYS A 533 16.73 39.51 -15.56
CA LYS A 533 17.17 38.38 -16.37
C LYS A 533 17.76 37.29 -15.45
N PRO A 534 17.46 35.99 -15.69
CA PRO A 534 16.54 35.49 -16.71
C PRO A 534 15.06 35.70 -16.36
N SER A 535 14.22 35.92 -17.37
CA SER A 535 12.76 35.93 -17.26
C SER A 535 12.14 35.45 -18.59
N LYS A 536 10.92 34.93 -18.53
CA LYS A 536 10.18 34.43 -19.70
C LYS A 536 8.71 34.79 -19.56
N THR A 537 8.10 35.38 -20.59
CA THR A 537 6.66 35.65 -20.61
C THR A 537 5.95 34.63 -21.52
N VAL A 538 4.85 34.08 -21.02
CA VAL A 538 4.02 33.06 -21.72
C VAL A 538 2.54 33.45 -21.60
N PRO A 539 1.65 33.02 -22.51
CA PRO A 539 0.20 33.14 -22.29
C PRO A 539 -0.21 32.31 -21.06
N ALA A 540 -0.90 32.93 -20.09
CA ALA A 540 -1.35 32.24 -18.88
C ALA A 540 -2.24 31.03 -19.19
N ALA A 541 -3.13 31.17 -20.19
CA ALA A 541 -4.00 30.06 -20.63
C ALA A 541 -3.23 28.86 -21.20
N ASP A 542 -2.07 29.07 -21.85
CA ASP A 542 -1.27 27.99 -22.39
C ASP A 542 -0.52 27.24 -21.27
N LEU A 543 0.01 27.94 -20.29
CA LEU A 543 0.62 27.33 -19.10
C LEU A 543 -0.44 26.51 -18.33
N TRP A 544 -1.63 27.09 -18.12
CA TRP A 544 -2.75 26.37 -17.48
C TRP A 544 -3.15 25.10 -18.25
N ARG A 545 -3.23 25.18 -19.58
CA ARG A 545 -3.50 24.01 -20.42
C ARG A 545 -2.43 22.94 -20.27
N LYS A 546 -1.14 23.36 -20.22
CA LYS A 546 -0.02 22.42 -19.97
C LYS A 546 -0.14 21.73 -18.62
N MET A 547 -0.48 22.49 -17.55
CA MET A 547 -0.73 21.93 -16.22
C MET A 547 -1.83 20.87 -16.24
N LEU A 548 -2.98 21.18 -16.85
CA LEU A 548 -4.10 20.24 -16.98
C LEU A 548 -3.76 19.01 -17.84
N THR A 549 -2.98 19.19 -18.91
CA THR A 549 -2.53 18.08 -19.75
C THR A 549 -1.66 17.11 -18.95
N MET A 550 -0.71 17.62 -18.17
CA MET A 550 0.16 16.79 -17.34
C MET A 550 -0.63 16.11 -16.21
N LEU A 551 -1.57 16.82 -15.60
CA LEU A 551 -2.48 16.26 -14.61
C LEU A 551 -3.29 15.09 -15.19
N PHE A 552 -3.81 15.24 -16.41
CA PHE A 552 -4.56 14.19 -17.09
C PHE A 552 -3.69 12.97 -17.43
N GLU A 553 -2.47 13.20 -17.95
CA GLU A 553 -1.56 12.12 -18.36
C GLU A 553 -0.97 11.34 -17.17
N THR A 554 -0.65 12.03 -16.07
CA THR A 554 0.21 11.48 -15.01
C THR A 554 -0.42 11.50 -13.62
N GLY A 555 -1.58 12.14 -13.45
CA GLY A 555 -2.18 12.43 -12.14
C GLY A 555 -1.46 13.55 -11.37
N HIS A 556 -0.50 14.23 -12.00
CA HIS A 556 0.31 15.30 -11.40
C HIS A 556 0.59 16.42 -12.42
N PRO A 557 0.87 17.63 -11.94
CA PRO A 557 0.95 18.07 -10.54
C PRO A 557 -0.43 18.17 -9.88
N TRP A 558 -0.46 18.13 -8.54
CA TRP A 558 -1.66 18.50 -7.80
C TRP A 558 -1.87 20.02 -7.88
N ILE A 559 -3.12 20.46 -7.80
CA ILE A 559 -3.51 21.86 -7.93
C ILE A 559 -3.85 22.41 -6.56
N THR A 560 -3.10 23.41 -6.10
CA THR A 560 -3.27 24.06 -4.79
C THR A 560 -3.22 25.58 -4.93
N PHE A 561 -3.94 26.31 -4.07
CA PHE A 561 -4.15 27.75 -4.18
C PHE A 561 -3.53 28.51 -3.00
N LYS A 562 -2.49 29.30 -3.28
CA LYS A 562 -1.69 30.03 -2.31
C LYS A 562 -2.53 31.01 -1.49
N ASP A 563 -3.28 31.87 -2.17
CA ASP A 563 -3.97 32.99 -1.51
C ASP A 563 -5.08 32.49 -0.57
N ALA A 564 -5.88 31.51 -1.01
CA ALA A 564 -6.93 30.93 -0.19
C ALA A 564 -6.38 30.28 1.09
N CYS A 565 -5.24 29.59 1.00
CA CYS A 565 -4.57 28.99 2.16
C CYS A 565 -4.09 30.06 3.15
N ASN A 566 -3.49 31.13 2.66
CA ASN A 566 -2.94 32.20 3.50
C ASN A 566 -4.03 33.09 4.11
N VAL A 567 -5.03 33.51 3.32
CA VAL A 567 -6.16 34.32 3.81
C VAL A 567 -6.95 33.60 4.91
N ARG A 568 -7.03 32.27 4.85
CA ARG A 568 -7.74 31.46 5.83
C ARG A 568 -6.85 30.94 6.97
N SER A 569 -5.56 31.17 6.93
CA SER A 569 -4.65 30.74 7.99
C SER A 569 -4.97 31.45 9.30
N PRO A 570 -5.17 30.74 10.42
CA PRO A 570 -5.32 31.36 11.74
C PRO A 570 -3.98 31.86 12.30
N GLN A 571 -2.86 31.60 11.63
CA GLN A 571 -1.49 31.88 12.09
C GLN A 571 -0.76 32.91 11.22
N GLN A 572 -1.45 33.83 10.56
CA GLN A 572 -0.84 34.86 9.72
C GLN A 572 0.17 35.72 10.49
N HIS A 573 0.02 35.85 11.81
CA HIS A 573 0.96 36.56 12.68
C HIS A 573 2.31 35.85 12.86
N ALA A 574 2.36 34.53 12.59
CA ALA A 574 3.57 33.72 12.74
C ALA A 574 4.36 33.59 11.43
N GLY A 575 3.69 33.62 10.28
CA GLY A 575 4.34 33.46 8.98
C GLY A 575 3.40 33.17 7.83
N VAL A 576 3.99 32.91 6.67
CA VAL A 576 3.30 32.61 5.41
C VAL A 576 3.27 31.12 5.15
N VAL A 577 2.16 30.63 4.62
CA VAL A 577 2.00 29.25 4.14
C VAL A 577 2.57 29.17 2.72
N HIS A 578 3.68 28.46 2.54
CA HIS A 578 4.40 28.36 1.27
C HIS A 578 4.11 27.07 0.49
N SER A 579 3.53 26.06 1.16
CA SER A 579 3.22 24.75 0.57
C SER A 579 2.18 24.03 1.41
N SER A 580 1.90 22.79 1.04
CA SER A 580 1.17 21.86 1.87
C SER A 580 2.01 20.60 2.12
N ASN A 581 1.44 19.61 2.82
CA ASN A 581 2.07 18.33 3.07
C ASN A 581 1.97 17.38 1.86
N LEU A 582 2.30 16.10 2.07
CA LEU A 582 2.24 15.06 1.05
C LEU A 582 0.83 14.92 0.42
N CYS A 583 -0.23 15.06 1.22
CA CYS A 583 -1.62 14.80 0.81
C CYS A 583 -2.42 16.10 0.53
N THR A 584 -1.82 17.27 0.64
CA THR A 584 -2.37 18.60 0.32
C THR A 584 -3.45 19.14 1.29
N GLU A 585 -3.62 18.54 2.49
CA GLU A 585 -4.62 18.96 3.46
C GLU A 585 -4.08 19.92 4.55
N ILE A 586 -2.76 20.03 4.72
CA ILE A 586 -2.15 20.82 5.78
C ILE A 586 -1.65 22.17 5.26
N THR A 587 -2.07 23.25 5.92
CA THR A 587 -1.70 24.62 5.55
C THR A 587 -1.10 25.32 6.77
N LEU A 588 0.18 25.06 7.01
CA LEU A 588 0.97 25.66 8.09
C LEU A 588 2.10 26.49 7.50
N ASN A 589 2.50 27.54 8.21
CA ASN A 589 3.66 28.36 7.83
C ASN A 589 4.97 27.57 7.98
N THR A 590 5.93 27.88 7.13
CA THR A 590 7.28 27.31 7.14
C THR A 590 8.32 28.42 6.92
N SER A 591 9.55 28.17 7.37
CA SER A 591 10.69 29.06 7.12
C SER A 591 11.97 28.23 6.93
N ASP A 592 13.11 28.90 6.73
CA ASP A 592 14.42 28.24 6.66
C ASP A 592 14.79 27.52 7.97
N GLU A 593 14.24 27.98 9.09
CA GLU A 593 14.60 27.53 10.44
C GLU A 593 13.49 26.68 11.09
N GLU A 594 12.29 26.68 10.53
CA GLU A 594 11.12 26.01 11.09
C GLU A 594 10.50 25.03 10.10
N THR A 595 10.42 23.77 10.52
CA THR A 595 9.65 22.72 9.84
C THR A 595 8.30 22.59 10.50
N ALA A 596 7.22 22.78 9.74
CA ALA A 596 5.88 22.56 10.26
C ALA A 596 5.61 21.06 10.43
N VAL A 597 4.99 20.72 11.56
CA VAL A 597 4.69 19.35 11.94
C VAL A 597 3.20 19.21 12.20
N CYS A 598 2.59 18.12 11.73
CA CYS A 598 1.22 17.85 12.07
C CYS A 598 0.98 16.45 12.65
N ASN A 599 0.06 16.38 13.61
CA ASN A 599 -0.42 15.17 14.24
C ASN A 599 -1.85 14.94 13.78
N LEU A 600 -2.09 13.77 13.17
CA LEU A 600 -3.36 13.47 12.52
C LEU A 600 -4.11 12.35 13.21
N GLY A 601 -5.43 12.48 13.20
CA GLY A 601 -6.37 11.45 13.53
C GLY A 601 -7.71 11.71 12.85
N SER A 602 -8.50 10.67 12.64
CA SER A 602 -9.76 10.78 11.92
C SER A 602 -10.91 10.24 12.77
N VAL A 603 -11.96 11.05 12.92
CA VAL A 603 -13.22 10.61 13.52
C VAL A 603 -14.02 9.82 12.47
N ASN A 604 -14.46 8.62 12.84
CA ASN A 604 -15.33 7.82 11.98
C ASN A 604 -16.79 8.27 12.16
N LEU A 605 -17.25 9.15 11.28
CA LEU A 605 -18.59 9.71 11.37
C LEU A 605 -19.69 8.64 11.29
N LEU A 606 -19.46 7.53 10.57
CA LEU A 606 -20.45 6.43 10.49
C LEU A 606 -20.74 5.82 11.86
N GLN A 607 -19.72 5.69 12.72
CA GLN A 607 -19.87 5.18 14.08
C GLN A 607 -20.63 6.15 15.00
N HIS A 608 -20.86 7.39 14.57
CA HIS A 608 -21.58 8.44 15.29
C HIS A 608 -22.98 8.68 14.73
N LEU A 609 -23.48 7.78 13.88
CA LEU A 609 -24.85 7.82 13.41
C LEU A 609 -25.74 6.92 14.29
N LYS A 610 -26.87 7.47 14.71
CA LYS A 610 -27.94 6.75 15.41
C LYS A 610 -29.27 7.12 14.75
N ASP A 611 -30.02 6.12 14.30
CA ASP A 611 -31.32 6.30 13.65
C ASP A 611 -31.29 7.34 12.50
N GLY A 612 -30.21 7.30 11.67
CA GLY A 612 -30.01 8.21 10.53
C GLY A 612 -29.61 9.65 10.90
N LYS A 613 -29.34 9.92 12.18
CA LYS A 613 -28.91 11.23 12.68
C LYS A 613 -27.57 11.14 13.38
N VAL A 614 -26.84 12.26 13.42
CA VAL A 614 -25.57 12.35 14.17
C VAL A 614 -25.88 12.35 15.67
N ASP A 615 -25.28 11.40 16.40
CA ASP A 615 -25.22 11.40 17.86
C ASP A 615 -24.18 12.44 18.31
N GLN A 616 -24.63 13.66 18.56
CA GLN A 616 -23.77 14.78 18.92
C GLN A 616 -23.04 14.57 20.24
N ASP A 617 -23.67 13.91 21.23
CA ASP A 617 -23.06 13.66 22.52
C ASP A 617 -21.93 12.64 22.41
N LYS A 618 -22.13 11.56 21.64
CA LYS A 618 -21.07 10.61 21.35
C LYS A 618 -19.93 11.28 20.58
N LEU A 619 -20.26 12.04 19.53
CA LEU A 619 -19.28 12.76 18.72
C LEU A 619 -18.45 13.72 19.57
N LYS A 620 -19.10 14.50 20.45
CA LYS A 620 -18.40 15.41 21.37
C LYS A 620 -17.43 14.68 22.28
N ARG A 621 -17.85 13.56 22.89
CA ARG A 621 -16.96 12.75 23.74
C ARG A 621 -15.76 12.23 22.94
N THR A 622 -16.00 11.65 21.77
CA THR A 622 -14.93 11.15 20.90
C THR A 622 -13.93 12.25 20.54
N ILE A 623 -14.41 13.43 20.12
CA ILE A 623 -13.54 14.56 19.77
C ILE A 623 -12.74 15.03 20.99
N THR A 624 -13.35 15.12 22.17
CA THR A 624 -12.65 15.51 23.40
C THR A 624 -11.50 14.57 23.72
N THR A 625 -11.73 13.25 23.67
CA THR A 625 -10.69 12.24 23.88
C THR A 625 -9.64 12.27 22.77
N ALA A 626 -10.05 12.42 21.51
CA ALA A 626 -9.15 12.49 20.35
C ALA A 626 -8.23 13.71 20.43
N MET A 627 -8.76 14.89 20.79
CA MET A 627 -7.94 16.10 20.95
C MET A 627 -6.92 15.94 22.06
N ARG A 628 -7.30 15.30 23.18
CA ARG A 628 -6.35 15.01 24.26
C ARG A 628 -5.24 14.07 23.81
N MET A 629 -5.57 13.02 23.03
CA MET A 629 -4.55 12.13 22.44
C MET A 629 -3.58 12.89 21.53
N LEU A 630 -4.09 13.80 20.68
CA LEU A 630 -3.28 14.59 19.76
C LEU A 630 -2.43 15.62 20.50
N ASP A 631 -2.93 16.23 21.57
CA ASP A 631 -2.19 17.13 22.43
C ASP A 631 -1.03 16.41 23.11
N ASN A 632 -1.29 15.22 23.68
CA ASN A 632 -0.25 14.39 24.29
C ASN A 632 0.86 14.00 23.29
N VAL A 633 0.53 13.83 22.01
CA VAL A 633 1.55 13.55 20.97
C VAL A 633 2.61 14.66 20.91
N ILE A 634 2.23 15.92 21.07
CA ILE A 634 3.16 17.05 21.01
C ILE A 634 4.28 16.89 22.06
N ASP A 635 3.93 16.45 23.25
CA ASP A 635 4.87 16.32 24.38
C ASP A 635 5.72 15.05 24.34
N ILE A 636 5.22 13.96 23.73
CA ILE A 636 5.89 12.65 23.75
C ILE A 636 6.56 12.29 22.43
N ASN A 637 6.35 13.09 21.37
CA ASN A 637 6.86 12.81 20.04
C ASN A 637 8.39 12.89 20.01
N TYR A 638 9.03 11.92 19.33
CA TYR A 638 10.43 11.99 18.98
C TYR A 638 10.62 12.78 17.68
N TYR A 639 11.22 13.95 17.79
CA TYR A 639 11.52 14.77 16.62
C TYR A 639 12.87 14.40 16.02
N ALA A 640 12.87 13.86 14.80
CA ALA A 640 14.07 13.38 14.12
C ALA A 640 14.95 14.50 13.57
N VAL A 641 14.39 15.72 13.40
CA VAL A 641 15.07 16.92 12.89
C VAL A 641 14.89 18.08 13.87
N LYS A 642 15.91 18.94 13.98
CA LYS A 642 15.93 20.03 14.97
C LYS A 642 14.94 21.16 14.68
N LYS A 643 14.59 21.34 13.40
CA LYS A 643 13.68 22.41 12.95
C LYS A 643 12.20 22.07 13.16
N ALA A 644 11.88 20.82 13.53
CA ALA A 644 10.52 20.33 13.76
C ALA A 644 10.01 20.57 15.20
#